data_c701beb395eaaa330abb2852f23a9954
#
_entry.id   c701beb395eaaa330abb2852f23a9954
#
_cell.length_a   1.000
_cell.length_b   1.000
_cell.length_c   1.000
_cell.angle_alpha   90.00
_cell.angle_beta   90.00
_cell.angle_gamma   90.00
#
_symmetry.space_group_name_H-M   'P 1'
#
loop_
_entity.id
_entity.type
_entity.pdbx_description
1 polymer ?
#
loop_
_entity_poly.entity_id
_entity_poly.type
_entity_poly.pdbx_seq_one_letter_code
_entity_poly.pdbx_strand_id
1 'polypeptide(L)'
;MQEETTAPALAGVNIQTQRSDNVARGKKTNALLCLMLTLALLFSPFAAATGEEQKAEEPKAKAVNEGTQQGEAPEGKGVSAPAGAEEPGKAAEAKPERKRKQRTDYDEDKVIGEVKKGEDGSVSQTIEQKGVKVEFTVTPLMQKVLMEGELAELKFKVTDSTTGESVPALRPLAWLDARQPNVKTPMFGAITCDDKIRTYLKGVLSYRPLVDFNSYYILTLNNDSTISVIDPYISLAGITQLYAMVYMKASGEDWSFGDTNKFLFVTMPKADAVAVISTESFKIEKGIAVGRNPMRIALQPDRKYLVVGIEPPQDKEGGVTVIDTTKQEAVAVIPTGNGRHEIAFSDDSLFAFVTNSKDSTLTVIDMQTLKKVKDIPLKGRPASVAYSGLSKAAYVALEDEGSLVVVDGKAHAETARIMLKPGLRVVRFAPGDKWAFVANAVDNVVNIIDVATNTVTHTQPVGKQPDQIVFSSAFAYIYTSQDDKTTLIDHLSLGKKEELIIHNIPLWQKPPGTSRYRSVADAIVISPYEGHAIIANPADEKVYYYMEGMNAAMGTFRSYGGHLPKAAKVVDRSLRPVEAGVYSSSVRLPVSGEYDAAFLLDMPKMVHCFNFSALVNPVLEKGKAHQLEVISTEREAAAGEDFTLNFRFIQNWDKQPITEQSDVTIMSIHSSGMPTANHAAKYNGDGTYSTVMRFTMPGYYSIVIKSSKLKLGVDKTEPVIVKVSPAAKKEKAGTQ
;
A
#
# COMPACT_ATOMS: atom_id res chain seq x y z
N MET A 1 -30.81 6.80 64.82
CA MET A 1 -29.94 5.82 65.46
C MET A 1 -28.82 5.62 64.46
N GLN A 2 -27.76 6.46 64.44
CA GLN A 2 -26.60 6.51 65.35
C GLN A 2 -26.02 5.10 65.56
N GLU A 3 -24.86 4.93 65.00
CA GLU A 3 -23.50 4.92 65.57
C GLU A 3 -22.54 4.56 64.43
N GLU A 4 -21.63 5.39 63.94
CA GLU A 4 -20.33 5.84 64.45
C GLU A 4 -19.31 4.77 64.77
N THR A 5 -18.14 5.09 64.17
CA THR A 5 -16.74 4.87 64.59
C THR A 5 -16.09 3.56 64.11
N THR A 6 -14.87 3.48 63.60
CA THR A 6 -13.62 4.27 63.75
C THR A 6 -12.57 3.79 62.74
N ALA A 7 -11.75 4.67 62.24
CA ALA A 7 -10.46 4.31 61.61
C ALA A 7 -9.37 4.05 62.67
N PRO A 8 -8.30 3.39 62.33
CA PRO A 8 -7.01 3.83 62.86
C PRO A 8 -5.92 4.05 61.77
N ALA A 9 -5.06 4.95 62.19
CA ALA A 9 -4.02 5.66 61.55
C ALA A 9 -2.73 4.85 61.22
N LEU A 10 -2.06 5.38 60.19
CA LEU A 10 -0.62 5.64 60.01
C LEU A 10 0.41 4.83 60.85
N ALA A 11 1.29 4.09 60.13
CA ALA A 11 2.68 3.96 60.54
C ALA A 11 3.58 4.19 59.33
N GLY A 12 4.34 5.27 59.35
CA GLY A 12 5.38 5.60 58.38
C GLY A 12 6.64 4.74 58.60
N VAL A 13 7.29 4.40 57.52
CA VAL A 13 8.70 3.93 57.56
C VAL A 13 9.54 4.81 56.68
N ASN A 14 10.42 5.56 57.35
CA ASN A 14 11.52 6.32 56.83
C ASN A 14 12.60 5.34 56.33
N ILE A 15 13.07 5.49 55.10
CA ILE A 15 14.34 4.88 54.68
C ILE A 15 15.27 5.98 54.23
N GLN A 16 16.33 6.13 55.04
CA GLN A 16 17.46 6.99 54.86
C GLN A 16 18.29 6.64 53.65
N THR A 17 18.71 7.66 52.93
CA THR A 17 19.82 7.70 52.01
C THR A 17 21.14 7.31 52.70
N GLN A 18 21.87 6.31 52.20
CA GLN A 18 23.31 6.20 52.38
C GLN A 18 24.01 6.34 51.04
N ARG A 19 24.70 7.46 50.88
CA ARG A 19 25.85 7.61 49.99
C ARG A 19 27.04 6.89 50.63
N SER A 20 27.78 6.11 49.85
CA SER A 20 29.17 5.82 50.12
C SER A 20 29.94 5.84 48.81
N ASP A 21 30.88 6.75 48.79
CA ASP A 21 31.99 6.88 47.86
C ASP A 21 32.83 5.61 47.81
N ASN A 22 33.19 5.17 46.59
CA ASN A 22 34.48 4.54 46.38
C ASN A 22 34.96 4.80 44.95
N VAL A 23 35.94 5.71 44.93
CA VAL A 23 36.74 6.11 43.78
C VAL A 23 37.97 5.19 43.71
N ALA A 24 38.34 4.85 42.48
CA ALA A 24 39.64 4.41 42.00
C ALA A 24 40.11 2.99 42.32
N ARG A 25 40.09 2.14 41.31
CA ARG A 25 41.24 1.37 40.76
C ARG A 25 40.77 0.40 39.68
N GLY A 26 41.31 0.53 38.44
CA GLY A 26 41.05 -0.45 37.39
C GLY A 26 41.13 0.06 35.95
N LYS A 27 41.97 1.02 35.68
CA LYS A 27 42.46 1.28 34.31
C LYS A 27 43.80 0.58 34.13
N LYS A 28 43.79 -0.59 33.48
CA LYS A 28 44.92 -1.19 32.74
C LYS A 28 44.62 -2.68 32.53
N THR A 29 43.84 -3.03 31.50
CA THR A 29 43.87 -4.36 30.85
C THR A 29 42.79 -4.45 29.78
N ASN A 30 42.77 -3.59 28.78
CA ASN A 30 42.00 -3.79 27.55
C ASN A 30 42.62 -3.09 26.32
N ALA A 31 43.95 -2.92 26.33
CA ALA A 31 44.69 -2.37 25.19
C ALA A 31 45.53 -3.42 24.44
N LEU A 32 45.36 -4.72 24.74
CA LEU A 32 46.14 -5.80 24.11
C LEU A 32 45.34 -6.80 23.30
N LEU A 33 44.01 -6.59 23.13
CA LEU A 33 43.15 -7.48 22.32
C LEU A 33 42.72 -6.89 21.00
N CYS A 34 43.03 -5.64 20.69
CA CYS A 34 42.72 -4.99 19.42
C CYS A 34 43.91 -4.93 18.42
N LEU A 35 45.08 -5.45 18.78
CA LEU A 35 46.27 -5.42 17.92
C LEU A 35 46.66 -6.79 17.33
N MET A 36 45.86 -7.84 17.55
CA MET A 36 46.12 -9.19 17.00
C MET A 36 45.16 -9.61 15.88
N LEU A 37 44.24 -8.74 15.42
CA LEU A 37 43.29 -9.06 14.32
C LEU A 37 43.55 -8.29 13.00
N THR A 38 44.65 -7.52 12.90
CA THR A 38 45.01 -6.77 11.68
C THR A 38 46.28 -7.24 10.99
N LEU A 39 46.88 -8.39 11.39
CA LEU A 39 48.14 -8.89 10.80
C LEU A 39 48.02 -10.30 10.19
N ALA A 40 46.80 -10.78 9.81
CA ALA A 40 46.63 -12.12 9.22
C ALA A 40 46.14 -12.10 7.76
N LEU A 41 46.38 -11.01 7.03
CA LEU A 41 45.95 -10.89 5.61
C LEU A 41 47.11 -10.45 4.67
N LEU A 42 48.33 -10.82 4.96
CA LEU A 42 49.42 -10.70 4.00
C LEU A 42 50.34 -11.93 4.21
N PHE A 43 50.13 -12.96 3.43
CA PHE A 43 51.06 -14.00 2.97
C PHE A 43 50.30 -15.31 2.70
N SER A 44 50.00 -15.55 1.44
CA SER A 44 49.84 -16.90 0.89
C SER A 44 50.51 -16.94 -0.46
N PRO A 45 51.40 -17.93 -0.70
CA PRO A 45 52.20 -17.97 -1.90
C PRO A 45 51.47 -18.61 -3.07
N PHE A 46 51.78 -18.12 -4.25
CA PHE A 46 51.57 -18.71 -5.54
C PHE A 46 52.11 -20.16 -5.62
N ALA A 47 51.28 -21.08 -6.04
CA ALA A 47 51.73 -22.35 -6.65
C ALA A 47 51.07 -22.49 -8.00
N ALA A 48 51.92 -22.45 -9.02
CA ALA A 48 51.58 -22.75 -10.38
C ALA A 48 51.37 -24.26 -10.56
N ALA A 49 50.30 -24.65 -11.26
CA ALA A 49 50.20 -25.95 -11.90
C ALA A 49 49.63 -25.77 -13.31
N THR A 50 50.41 -26.28 -14.23
CA THR A 50 50.35 -26.33 -15.67
C THR A 50 49.16 -27.12 -16.21
N GLY A 51 48.56 -26.63 -17.24
CA GLY A 51 48.18 -27.10 -18.52
C GLY A 51 47.30 -28.36 -18.65
N GLU A 52 46.18 -28.14 -19.31
CA GLU A 52 45.80 -28.92 -20.48
C GLU A 52 44.56 -28.27 -21.15
N GLU A 53 44.76 -27.86 -22.39
CA GLU A 53 43.71 -27.42 -23.31
C GLU A 53 42.85 -28.63 -23.72
N GLN A 54 41.54 -28.52 -23.53
CA GLN A 54 40.57 -29.27 -24.34
C GLN A 54 39.62 -28.32 -25.03
N LYS A 55 39.77 -28.23 -26.36
CA LYS A 55 38.84 -27.66 -27.33
C LYS A 55 37.51 -28.37 -27.23
N ALA A 56 36.43 -27.62 -27.08
CA ALA A 56 35.07 -28.07 -27.40
C ALA A 56 34.57 -27.29 -28.62
N GLU A 57 34.20 -28.08 -29.64
CA GLU A 57 33.70 -27.65 -30.95
C GLU A 57 32.29 -27.02 -30.86
N GLU A 58 32.08 -25.97 -31.67
CA GLU A 58 30.78 -25.47 -32.05
C GLU A 58 30.06 -26.43 -32.99
N PRO A 59 28.76 -26.69 -32.88
CA PRO A 59 27.99 -27.31 -33.95
C PRO A 59 27.38 -26.24 -34.88
N LYS A 60 27.77 -26.39 -36.13
CA LYS A 60 27.28 -25.65 -37.30
C LYS A 60 25.79 -25.86 -37.56
N ALA A 61 25.10 -24.75 -37.86
CA ALA A 61 23.78 -24.75 -38.46
C ALA A 61 23.72 -25.48 -39.80
N LYS A 62 22.75 -26.37 -39.97
CA LYS A 62 22.32 -26.90 -41.28
C LYS A 62 20.99 -26.23 -41.65
N ALA A 63 21.02 -25.51 -42.76
CA ALA A 63 19.86 -25.10 -43.53
C ALA A 63 19.25 -26.34 -44.23
N VAL A 64 17.93 -26.45 -44.16
CA VAL A 64 17.15 -27.28 -45.08
C VAL A 64 16.06 -26.42 -45.67
N ASN A 65 16.06 -26.40 -46.98
CA ASN A 65 15.17 -25.68 -47.88
C ASN A 65 13.98 -26.59 -48.26
N GLU A 66 12.92 -25.92 -48.75
CA GLU A 66 11.89 -26.39 -49.69
C GLU A 66 10.57 -26.94 -49.15
N GLY A 67 9.53 -26.28 -49.65
CA GLY A 67 8.17 -26.81 -49.72
C GLY A 67 7.09 -25.75 -49.95
N THR A 68 7.05 -25.25 -51.19
CA THR A 68 6.01 -24.36 -51.76
C THR A 68 4.63 -25.02 -51.79
N GLN A 69 3.56 -24.31 -51.45
CA GLN A 69 2.29 -24.40 -52.20
C GLN A 69 1.46 -23.11 -52.07
N GLN A 70 1.02 -22.64 -53.24
CA GLN A 70 0.25 -21.47 -53.58
C GLN A 70 -1.23 -21.62 -53.22
N GLY A 71 -1.85 -20.48 -52.94
CA GLY A 71 -3.31 -20.31 -52.91
C GLY A 71 -3.66 -18.82 -53.18
N GLU A 72 -4.30 -18.58 -54.27
CA GLU A 72 -4.54 -17.40 -55.04
C GLU A 72 -5.29 -16.23 -54.30
N ALA A 73 -4.92 -15.01 -54.71
CA ALA A 73 -5.69 -13.77 -54.55
C ALA A 73 -6.41 -13.44 -55.86
N PRO A 74 -7.46 -12.64 -55.83
CA PRO A 74 -7.89 -11.97 -57.06
C PRO A 74 -7.55 -10.47 -57.08
N GLU A 75 -7.26 -10.04 -58.26
CA GLU A 75 -6.79 -8.75 -58.76
C GLU A 75 -7.83 -7.60 -58.64
N GLY A 76 -7.28 -6.37 -58.69
CA GLY A 76 -8.06 -5.17 -58.97
C GLY A 76 -7.25 -3.90 -59.22
N LYS A 77 -6.60 -3.85 -60.39
CA LYS A 77 -6.32 -2.70 -61.26
C LYS A 77 -5.67 -1.43 -60.68
N GLY A 78 -4.46 -1.24 -61.17
CA GLY A 78 -3.71 0.00 -61.15
C GLY A 78 -4.11 1.03 -62.21
N VAL A 79 -3.64 2.28 -62.00
CA VAL A 79 -3.34 3.23 -63.06
C VAL A 79 -2.11 4.06 -62.67
N SER A 80 -1.26 4.19 -63.63
CA SER A 80 0.07 4.73 -63.76
C SER A 80 0.23 6.24 -63.48
N ALA A 81 1.44 6.61 -63.09
CA ALA A 81 1.99 7.98 -63.18
C ALA A 81 2.34 8.38 -64.59
N PRO A 82 2.49 9.67 -64.87
CA PRO A 82 3.76 10.14 -65.40
C PRO A 82 4.32 11.41 -64.76
N ALA A 83 5.63 11.54 -64.94
CA ALA A 83 6.47 12.63 -64.53
C ALA A 83 6.33 13.86 -65.47
N GLY A 84 6.64 15.06 -64.93
CA GLY A 84 6.82 16.29 -65.73
C GLY A 84 7.18 17.46 -64.79
N ALA A 85 8.37 17.98 -64.99
CA ALA A 85 8.94 19.13 -64.33
C ALA A 85 8.34 20.45 -64.84
N GLU A 86 8.29 21.49 -63.98
CA GLU A 86 8.76 22.87 -64.22
C GLU A 86 8.31 23.85 -63.14
N GLU A 87 9.21 24.69 -62.67
CA GLU A 87 9.10 25.88 -61.80
C GLU A 87 8.59 27.10 -62.55
N PRO A 88 8.48 28.34 -61.97
CA PRO A 88 8.13 28.79 -60.62
C PRO A 88 7.05 29.88 -60.52
N GLY A 89 6.58 30.13 -59.30
CA GLY A 89 6.12 31.48 -58.91
C GLY A 89 4.65 31.77 -58.92
N LYS A 90 4.07 31.82 -57.71
CA LYS A 90 3.14 32.86 -57.24
C LYS A 90 2.80 32.68 -55.76
N ALA A 91 2.74 33.82 -55.09
CA ALA A 91 2.44 33.97 -53.67
C ALA A 91 1.21 33.16 -53.25
N ALA A 92 1.39 32.34 -52.20
CA ALA A 92 0.28 31.64 -51.57
C ALA A 92 -0.41 32.53 -50.55
N GLU A 93 -1.67 32.86 -50.85
CA GLU A 93 -2.61 33.44 -49.90
C GLU A 93 -2.71 32.57 -48.63
N ALA A 94 -2.66 33.24 -47.49
CA ALA A 94 -2.86 32.64 -46.19
C ALA A 94 -4.21 31.90 -46.11
N LYS A 95 -4.19 30.59 -45.90
CA LYS A 95 -5.40 29.82 -45.56
C LYS A 95 -5.96 30.34 -44.23
N PRO A 96 -7.28 30.59 -44.14
CA PRO A 96 -7.89 31.05 -42.90
C PRO A 96 -7.69 30.00 -41.82
N GLU A 97 -7.19 30.44 -40.65
CA GLU A 97 -7.18 29.67 -39.43
C GLU A 97 -8.54 29.04 -39.21
N ARG A 98 -8.60 27.72 -39.24
CA ARG A 98 -9.77 26.98 -38.72
C ARG A 98 -9.90 27.32 -37.23
N LYS A 99 -10.73 28.30 -36.91
CA LYS A 99 -11.24 28.50 -35.55
C LYS A 99 -11.74 27.13 -35.07
N ARG A 100 -11.02 26.54 -34.13
CA ARG A 100 -11.49 25.39 -33.37
C ARG A 100 -12.83 25.83 -32.78
N LYS A 101 -13.93 25.32 -33.31
CA LYS A 101 -15.23 25.42 -32.64
C LYS A 101 -14.99 24.88 -31.23
N GLN A 102 -15.05 25.75 -30.24
CA GLN A 102 -15.25 25.35 -28.88
C GLN A 102 -16.50 24.51 -28.89
N ARG A 103 -16.37 23.24 -28.55
CA ARG A 103 -17.47 22.35 -28.29
C ARG A 103 -18.18 22.84 -27.03
N THR A 104 -19.18 23.67 -27.19
CA THR A 104 -20.06 24.19 -26.15
C THR A 104 -21.25 23.26 -25.88
N ASP A 105 -21.26 22.04 -26.45
CA ASP A 105 -22.40 21.13 -26.40
C ASP A 105 -22.54 20.33 -25.07
N TYR A 106 -21.85 20.74 -24.00
CA TYR A 106 -21.87 20.00 -22.72
C TYR A 106 -22.58 20.71 -21.57
N ASP A 107 -23.02 21.94 -21.71
CA ASP A 107 -23.49 22.77 -20.59
C ASP A 107 -24.97 23.12 -20.58
N GLU A 108 -25.77 22.79 -21.63
CA GLU A 108 -27.14 23.32 -21.76
C GLU A 108 -28.16 22.77 -20.75
N ASP A 109 -27.87 21.63 -20.04
CA ASP A 109 -28.80 21.02 -19.07
C ASP A 109 -28.23 20.94 -17.64
N LYS A 110 -27.22 21.74 -17.30
CA LYS A 110 -26.55 21.65 -16.00
C LYS A 110 -27.12 22.66 -15.01
N VAL A 111 -27.80 22.17 -13.97
CA VAL A 111 -28.28 23.00 -12.86
C VAL A 111 -27.36 22.81 -11.65
N ILE A 112 -26.76 23.90 -11.16
CA ILE A 112 -25.90 23.92 -9.97
C ILE A 112 -26.70 24.58 -8.83
N GLY A 113 -26.91 23.84 -7.72
CA GLY A 113 -27.52 24.34 -6.52
C GLY A 113 -26.57 25.21 -5.69
N GLU A 114 -27.12 26.02 -4.81
CA GLU A 114 -26.36 26.85 -3.89
C GLU A 114 -25.59 26.00 -2.86
N VAL A 115 -24.45 26.51 -2.41
CA VAL A 115 -23.67 25.92 -1.32
C VAL A 115 -24.39 26.14 0.00
N LYS A 116 -24.73 25.08 0.71
CA LYS A 116 -25.40 25.11 2.02
C LYS A 116 -24.42 24.74 3.12
N LYS A 117 -24.49 25.44 4.24
CA LYS A 117 -23.72 25.12 5.46
C LYS A 117 -24.65 24.56 6.51
N GLY A 118 -24.31 23.41 7.09
CA GLY A 118 -25.03 22.78 8.19
C GLY A 118 -24.57 23.32 9.55
N GLU A 119 -25.40 23.13 10.56
CA GLU A 119 -25.09 23.48 11.96
C GLU A 119 -23.98 22.62 12.57
N ASP A 120 -23.73 21.45 11.98
CA ASP A 120 -22.65 20.52 12.29
C ASP A 120 -21.32 20.90 11.63
N GLY A 121 -21.29 22.01 10.88
CA GLY A 121 -20.14 22.47 10.12
C GLY A 121 -19.99 21.81 8.76
N SER A 122 -20.94 20.98 8.35
CA SER A 122 -20.97 20.38 7.02
C SER A 122 -21.19 21.44 5.93
N VAL A 123 -20.67 21.13 4.74
CA VAL A 123 -20.91 21.93 3.53
C VAL A 123 -21.48 21.01 2.48
N SER A 124 -22.61 21.38 1.87
CA SER A 124 -23.25 20.62 0.83
C SER A 124 -23.51 21.45 -0.43
N GLN A 125 -23.45 20.80 -1.58
CA GLN A 125 -23.73 21.38 -2.89
C GLN A 125 -24.40 20.31 -3.76
N THR A 126 -25.33 20.74 -4.64
CA THR A 126 -26.05 19.84 -5.53
C THR A 126 -25.79 20.20 -6.98
N ILE A 127 -25.70 19.19 -7.82
CA ILE A 127 -25.70 19.35 -9.28
C ILE A 127 -26.74 18.43 -9.88
N GLU A 128 -27.43 18.92 -10.89
CA GLU A 128 -28.34 18.12 -11.72
C GLU A 128 -27.93 18.23 -13.17
N GLN A 129 -27.79 17.10 -13.87
CA GLN A 129 -27.44 17.03 -15.28
C GLN A 129 -27.85 15.66 -15.86
N LYS A 130 -28.39 15.65 -17.07
CA LYS A 130 -28.72 14.43 -17.82
C LYS A 130 -29.61 13.44 -17.05
N GLY A 131 -30.59 13.94 -16.32
CA GLY A 131 -31.53 13.12 -15.56
C GLY A 131 -30.94 12.54 -14.25
N VAL A 132 -29.75 12.94 -13.86
CA VAL A 132 -29.11 12.51 -12.60
C VAL A 132 -28.81 13.72 -11.72
N LYS A 133 -29.19 13.60 -10.45
CA LYS A 133 -28.88 14.57 -9.39
C LYS A 133 -27.81 14.00 -8.48
N VAL A 134 -26.73 14.75 -8.27
CA VAL A 134 -25.65 14.42 -7.34
C VAL A 134 -25.61 15.47 -6.23
N GLU A 135 -25.77 15.01 -5.00
CA GLU A 135 -25.60 15.83 -3.80
C GLU A 135 -24.25 15.47 -3.17
N PHE A 136 -23.35 16.43 -3.12
CA PHE A 136 -22.07 16.36 -2.43
C PHE A 136 -22.22 16.94 -1.05
N THR A 137 -21.66 16.27 -0.04
CA THR A 137 -21.57 16.77 1.32
C THR A 137 -20.18 16.46 1.89
N VAL A 138 -19.55 17.44 2.50
CA VAL A 138 -18.34 17.26 3.30
C VAL A 138 -18.65 17.62 4.76
N THR A 139 -18.39 16.67 5.67
CA THR A 139 -18.72 16.78 7.10
C THR A 139 -17.46 16.65 7.93
N PRO A 140 -17.15 17.61 8.82
CA PRO A 140 -16.05 17.46 9.76
C PRO A 140 -16.38 16.37 10.80
N LEU A 141 -15.41 15.46 11.08
CA LEU A 141 -15.63 14.31 11.97
C LEU A 141 -15.23 14.59 13.44
N MET A 142 -14.33 15.53 13.67
CA MET A 142 -13.77 15.78 15.00
C MET A 142 -14.28 17.07 15.65
N GLN A 143 -14.48 18.10 14.86
CA GLN A 143 -14.93 19.42 15.29
C GLN A 143 -16.06 19.90 14.37
N LYS A 144 -16.79 20.94 14.73
CA LYS A 144 -17.85 21.51 13.88
C LYS A 144 -17.33 22.44 12.78
N VAL A 145 -16.07 22.25 12.37
CA VAL A 145 -15.43 23.07 11.33
C VAL A 145 -14.47 22.21 10.51
N LEU A 146 -14.43 22.45 9.23
CA LEU A 146 -13.43 21.84 8.34
C LEU A 146 -12.10 22.56 8.57
N MET A 147 -11.06 21.81 8.92
CA MET A 147 -9.76 22.37 9.31
C MET A 147 -8.61 21.50 8.78
N GLU A 148 -7.49 22.14 8.42
CA GLU A 148 -6.26 21.48 8.02
C GLU A 148 -5.81 20.43 9.06
N GLY A 149 -5.44 19.23 8.61
CA GLY A 149 -5.00 18.15 9.47
C GLY A 149 -6.10 17.39 10.20
N GLU A 150 -7.35 17.83 10.11
CA GLU A 150 -8.50 17.14 10.71
C GLU A 150 -9.19 16.20 9.72
N LEU A 151 -9.93 15.23 10.27
CA LEU A 151 -10.68 14.27 9.48
C LEU A 151 -12.02 14.85 9.03
N ALA A 152 -12.36 14.64 7.78
CA ALA A 152 -13.66 14.96 7.19
C ALA A 152 -14.20 13.76 6.41
N GLU A 153 -15.51 13.57 6.39
CA GLU A 153 -16.20 12.63 5.53
C GLU A 153 -16.69 13.33 4.27
N LEU A 154 -16.35 12.81 3.10
CA LEU A 154 -16.90 13.21 1.82
C LEU A 154 -17.97 12.21 1.42
N LYS A 155 -19.16 12.69 1.08
CA LYS A 155 -20.31 11.87 0.68
C LYS A 155 -20.90 12.38 -0.63
N PHE A 156 -21.17 11.46 -1.54
CA PHE A 156 -21.85 11.71 -2.79
C PHE A 156 -23.12 10.85 -2.83
N LYS A 157 -24.29 11.52 -2.88
CA LYS A 157 -25.58 10.86 -3.06
C LYS A 157 -26.05 11.07 -4.48
N VAL A 158 -26.29 9.97 -5.19
CA VAL A 158 -26.70 9.94 -6.61
C VAL A 158 -28.13 9.46 -6.71
N THR A 159 -28.99 10.30 -7.24
CA THR A 159 -30.42 10.02 -7.42
C THR A 159 -30.86 10.32 -8.85
N ASP A 160 -31.90 9.65 -9.32
CA ASP A 160 -32.62 10.04 -10.53
C ASP A 160 -33.33 11.37 -10.28
N SER A 161 -33.15 12.34 -11.17
CA SER A 161 -33.70 13.69 -10.98
C SER A 161 -35.20 13.76 -11.13
N THR A 162 -35.83 12.77 -11.79
CA THR A 162 -37.27 12.73 -12.07
C THR A 162 -38.01 12.01 -10.95
N THR A 163 -37.52 10.86 -10.52
CA THR A 163 -38.19 10.03 -9.51
C THR A 163 -37.69 10.31 -8.08
N GLY A 164 -36.50 10.88 -7.93
CA GLY A 164 -35.86 11.05 -6.64
C GLY A 164 -35.30 9.76 -6.02
N GLU A 165 -35.42 8.64 -6.73
CA GLU A 165 -34.92 7.35 -6.27
C GLU A 165 -33.39 7.28 -6.36
N SER A 166 -32.79 6.53 -5.45
CA SER A 166 -31.34 6.29 -5.45
C SER A 166 -30.92 5.42 -6.64
N VAL A 167 -29.86 5.78 -7.33
CA VAL A 167 -29.30 5.01 -8.45
C VAL A 167 -28.20 4.09 -7.91
N PRO A 168 -28.47 2.78 -7.75
CA PRO A 168 -27.50 1.84 -7.21
C PRO A 168 -26.47 1.42 -8.25
N ALA A 169 -25.41 0.74 -7.79
CA ALA A 169 -24.39 0.07 -8.61
C ALA A 169 -23.58 0.96 -9.56
N LEU A 170 -23.55 2.27 -9.33
CA LEU A 170 -22.63 3.17 -9.99
C LEU A 170 -21.22 3.06 -9.38
N ARG A 171 -20.22 3.41 -10.17
CA ARG A 171 -18.81 3.50 -9.70
C ARG A 171 -18.30 4.91 -9.94
N PRO A 172 -18.69 5.89 -9.11
CA PRO A 172 -18.19 7.24 -9.26
C PRO A 172 -16.70 7.30 -8.90
N LEU A 173 -15.96 8.12 -9.63
CA LEU A 173 -14.58 8.44 -9.33
C LEU A 173 -14.52 9.84 -8.71
N ALA A 174 -13.63 10.03 -7.73
CA ALA A 174 -13.44 11.33 -7.11
C ALA A 174 -12.01 11.59 -6.71
N TRP A 175 -11.65 12.86 -6.68
CA TRP A 175 -10.35 13.38 -6.28
C TRP A 175 -10.54 14.66 -5.47
N LEU A 176 -9.62 14.94 -4.57
CA LEU A 176 -9.57 16.18 -3.82
C LEU A 176 -8.30 16.95 -4.15
N ASP A 177 -8.44 18.22 -4.50
CA ASP A 177 -7.32 19.08 -4.82
C ASP A 177 -7.48 20.47 -4.20
N ALA A 178 -6.38 21.13 -3.86
CA ALA A 178 -6.43 22.52 -3.44
C ALA A 178 -6.73 23.42 -4.64
N ARG A 179 -7.71 24.30 -4.48
CA ARG A 179 -7.96 25.34 -5.45
C ARG A 179 -6.91 26.43 -5.30
N GLN A 180 -5.96 26.48 -6.22
CA GLN A 180 -4.98 27.56 -6.24
C GLN A 180 -5.60 28.79 -6.87
N PRO A 181 -5.85 29.86 -6.12
CA PRO A 181 -6.66 30.99 -6.61
C PRO A 181 -6.04 31.78 -7.75
N ASN A 182 -4.76 31.64 -8.08
CA ASN A 182 -4.09 32.47 -9.06
C ASN A 182 -2.89 31.81 -9.79
N VAL A 183 -2.75 30.52 -9.77
CA VAL A 183 -1.74 29.90 -10.64
C VAL A 183 -2.35 29.74 -12.03
N LYS A 184 -2.26 30.78 -12.83
CA LYS A 184 -2.13 30.61 -14.28
C LYS A 184 -0.86 29.79 -14.45
N THR A 185 -0.99 28.45 -14.48
CA THR A 185 0.14 27.67 -14.95
C THR A 185 0.47 28.19 -16.32
N PRO A 186 1.72 28.60 -16.59
CA PRO A 186 2.08 29.22 -17.88
C PRO A 186 1.70 28.35 -19.10
N MET A 187 1.36 27.09 -18.84
CA MET A 187 1.03 26.09 -19.84
C MET A 187 -0.46 25.99 -20.22
N PHE A 188 -1.40 26.32 -19.33
CA PHE A 188 -2.80 25.90 -19.54
C PHE A 188 -3.88 26.96 -19.27
N GLY A 189 -3.52 28.17 -18.89
CA GLY A 189 -4.54 29.17 -18.49
C GLY A 189 -5.29 28.75 -17.20
N ALA A 190 -6.54 29.14 -17.02
CA ALA A 190 -7.39 28.64 -15.96
C ALA A 190 -7.77 27.19 -16.26
N ILE A 191 -7.29 26.24 -15.44
CA ILE A 191 -7.58 24.81 -15.61
C ILE A 191 -9.05 24.56 -15.29
N THR A 192 -9.81 24.08 -16.26
CA THR A 192 -11.21 23.70 -16.04
C THR A 192 -11.31 22.39 -15.23
N CYS A 193 -12.47 22.13 -14.61
CA CYS A 193 -12.71 20.87 -13.91
C CYS A 193 -12.53 19.65 -14.83
N ASP A 194 -12.98 19.73 -16.08
CA ASP A 194 -12.82 18.66 -17.07
C ASP A 194 -11.33 18.41 -17.40
N ASP A 195 -10.53 19.48 -17.53
CA ASP A 195 -9.09 19.34 -17.75
C ASP A 195 -8.37 18.72 -16.55
N LYS A 196 -8.77 19.08 -15.31
CA LYS A 196 -8.26 18.45 -14.08
C LYS A 196 -8.49 16.94 -14.12
N ILE A 197 -9.74 16.52 -14.29
CA ILE A 197 -10.12 15.10 -14.30
C ILE A 197 -9.41 14.35 -15.43
N ARG A 198 -9.36 14.90 -16.63
CA ARG A 198 -8.62 14.29 -17.75
C ARG A 198 -7.13 14.11 -17.44
N THR A 199 -6.55 15.05 -16.70
CA THR A 199 -5.16 14.98 -16.28
C THR A 199 -4.93 13.90 -15.22
N TYR A 200 -5.85 13.77 -14.26
CA TYR A 200 -5.82 12.70 -13.26
C TYR A 200 -5.95 11.31 -13.91
N LEU A 201 -6.87 11.15 -14.84
CA LEU A 201 -7.06 9.88 -15.56
C LEU A 201 -5.85 9.50 -16.43
N LYS A 202 -5.11 10.47 -16.94
CA LYS A 202 -3.89 10.22 -17.73
C LYS A 202 -2.68 9.89 -16.87
N GLY A 203 -2.76 10.05 -15.55
CA GLY A 203 -1.65 9.80 -14.63
C GLY A 203 -0.40 10.66 -14.91
N VAL A 204 -0.59 11.89 -15.41
CA VAL A 204 0.53 12.79 -15.72
C VAL A 204 1.26 13.20 -14.45
N LEU A 205 2.55 12.89 -14.37
CA LEU A 205 3.40 13.10 -13.18
C LEU A 205 3.45 14.57 -12.70
N SER A 206 3.22 15.53 -13.60
CA SER A 206 3.33 16.96 -13.29
C SER A 206 2.11 17.58 -12.62
N TYR A 207 0.98 16.88 -12.60
CA TYR A 207 -0.26 17.39 -12.00
C TYR A 207 -1.03 16.25 -11.32
N ARG A 208 -0.98 16.21 -9.99
CA ARG A 208 -1.62 15.20 -9.17
C ARG A 208 -2.61 15.84 -8.21
N PRO A 209 -3.71 15.17 -7.92
CA PRO A 209 -4.61 15.59 -6.84
C PRO A 209 -3.89 15.45 -5.49
N LEU A 210 -4.29 16.25 -4.51
CA LEU A 210 -3.83 16.08 -3.12
C LEU A 210 -4.28 14.74 -2.54
N VAL A 211 -5.49 14.29 -2.90
CA VAL A 211 -6.04 13.00 -2.48
C VAL A 211 -6.76 12.34 -3.65
N ASP A 212 -6.49 11.06 -3.85
CA ASP A 212 -7.18 10.23 -4.83
C ASP A 212 -8.08 9.23 -4.10
N PHE A 213 -9.40 9.39 -4.26
CA PHE A 213 -10.40 8.47 -3.72
C PHE A 213 -10.65 7.24 -4.60
N ASN A 214 -9.77 6.96 -5.53
CA ASN A 214 -9.82 5.76 -6.36
C ASN A 214 -8.63 4.84 -6.09
N SER A 215 -7.93 5.04 -4.98
CA SER A 215 -6.64 4.47 -4.65
C SER A 215 -6.66 3.76 -3.29
N TYR A 216 -5.53 3.25 -2.86
CA TYR A 216 -5.35 2.54 -1.60
C TYR A 216 -4.01 2.89 -0.95
N TYR A 217 -3.87 2.60 0.34
CA TYR A 217 -2.57 2.58 1.02
C TYR A 217 -2.05 1.15 1.15
N ILE A 218 -0.75 0.98 1.02
CA ILE A 218 -0.07 -0.27 1.32
C ILE A 218 0.46 -0.17 2.76
N LEU A 219 0.06 -1.10 3.60
CA LEU A 219 0.60 -1.26 4.94
C LEU A 219 1.62 -2.38 4.94
N THR A 220 2.76 -2.16 5.56
CA THR A 220 3.75 -3.22 5.82
C THR A 220 3.91 -3.41 7.31
N LEU A 221 3.66 -4.64 7.78
CA LEU A 221 4.01 -5.06 9.13
C LEU A 221 5.52 -5.33 9.16
N ASN A 222 6.26 -4.55 9.92
CA ASN A 222 7.71 -4.64 9.95
C ASN A 222 8.21 -5.59 11.06
N ASN A 223 9.45 -6.03 10.94
CA ASN A 223 10.10 -6.91 11.92
C ASN A 223 10.28 -6.27 13.31
N ASP A 224 10.29 -4.96 13.35
CA ASP A 224 10.33 -4.14 14.56
C ASP A 224 8.93 -3.76 15.05
N SER A 225 8.84 -2.81 15.95
CA SER A 225 7.56 -2.36 16.50
C SER A 225 6.87 -1.31 15.62
N THR A 226 6.97 -1.40 14.29
CA THR A 226 6.41 -0.40 13.37
C THR A 226 5.53 -1.01 12.28
N ILE A 227 4.62 -0.17 11.76
CA ILE A 227 3.89 -0.40 10.51
C ILE A 227 4.15 0.81 9.62
N SER A 228 4.68 0.58 8.42
CA SER A 228 4.82 1.62 7.42
C SER A 228 3.53 1.72 6.61
N VAL A 229 3.04 2.93 6.42
CA VAL A 229 1.89 3.23 5.55
C VAL A 229 2.43 3.93 4.31
N ILE A 230 2.37 3.25 3.18
CA ILE A 230 2.98 3.68 1.93
C ILE A 230 1.87 4.14 0.97
N ASP A 231 2.00 5.34 0.44
CA ASP A 231 1.21 5.77 -0.70
C ASP A 231 1.84 5.16 -1.97
N PRO A 232 1.12 4.32 -2.74
CA PRO A 232 1.67 3.66 -3.93
C PRO A 232 1.99 4.63 -5.06
N TYR A 233 1.50 5.87 -5.02
CA TYR A 233 1.82 6.84 -6.04
C TYR A 233 3.29 7.24 -6.01
N ILE A 234 3.91 7.17 -7.20
CA ILE A 234 5.30 7.57 -7.37
C ILE A 234 5.38 9.10 -7.48
N SER A 235 6.16 9.75 -6.62
CA SER A 235 6.40 11.19 -6.67
C SER A 235 7.20 11.60 -7.92
N LEU A 236 7.29 12.91 -8.18
CA LEU A 236 8.14 13.48 -9.24
C LEU A 236 9.62 13.02 -9.17
N ALA A 237 10.08 12.62 -7.97
CA ALA A 237 11.41 12.08 -7.77
C ALA A 237 11.54 10.57 -8.06
N GLY A 238 10.51 9.92 -8.60
CA GLY A 238 10.50 8.48 -8.86
C GLY A 238 10.44 7.61 -7.60
N ILE A 239 10.05 8.17 -6.47
CA ILE A 239 10.01 7.51 -5.16
C ILE A 239 8.58 7.56 -4.62
N THR A 240 8.08 6.44 -4.09
CA THR A 240 6.84 6.42 -3.33
C THR A 240 6.96 7.22 -2.03
N GLN A 241 5.85 7.66 -1.48
CA GLN A 241 5.85 8.43 -0.23
C GLN A 241 5.48 7.54 0.95
N LEU A 242 6.21 7.68 2.04
CA LEU A 242 5.75 7.22 3.34
C LEU A 242 4.67 8.18 3.82
N TYR A 243 3.43 7.71 3.82
CA TYR A 243 2.30 8.52 4.28
C TYR A 243 2.27 8.66 5.80
N ALA A 244 2.50 7.54 6.52
CA ALA A 244 2.55 7.51 7.97
C ALA A 244 3.44 6.36 8.47
N MET A 245 3.93 6.48 9.70
CA MET A 245 4.58 5.40 10.43
C MET A 245 3.83 5.21 11.74
N VAL A 246 3.33 4.00 11.98
CA VAL A 246 2.69 3.63 13.24
C VAL A 246 3.73 2.98 14.14
N TYR A 247 3.95 3.53 15.31
CA TYR A 247 4.87 2.99 16.33
C TYR A 247 4.06 2.24 17.39
N MET A 248 4.27 0.93 17.46
CA MET A 248 3.58 0.05 18.41
C MET A 248 4.40 -0.16 19.67
N LYS A 249 3.77 -0.65 20.73
CA LYS A 249 4.42 -0.97 22.00
C LYS A 249 5.39 -2.15 21.90
N ALA A 250 5.12 -3.07 20.98
CA ALA A 250 5.96 -4.22 20.66
C ALA A 250 5.77 -4.62 19.19
N SER A 251 6.66 -5.48 18.67
CA SER A 251 6.53 -5.99 17.30
C SER A 251 5.20 -6.75 17.13
N GLY A 252 4.50 -6.41 16.05
CA GLY A 252 3.30 -7.13 15.63
C GLY A 252 3.61 -8.51 15.04
N GLU A 253 2.65 -9.45 15.11
CA GLU A 253 2.83 -10.79 14.53
C GLU A 253 1.76 -11.12 13.50
N ASP A 254 0.49 -10.82 13.78
CA ASP A 254 -0.62 -11.00 12.86
C ASP A 254 -1.60 -9.84 12.96
N TRP A 255 -2.42 -9.63 11.95
CA TRP A 255 -3.35 -8.51 11.89
C TRP A 255 -4.62 -8.80 11.13
N SER A 256 -5.72 -8.22 11.58
CA SER A 256 -7.02 -8.30 10.93
C SER A 256 -7.77 -6.97 11.00
N PHE A 257 -8.62 -6.69 10.01
CA PHE A 257 -9.57 -5.59 10.13
C PHE A 257 -10.68 -5.95 11.12
N GLY A 258 -11.34 -4.94 11.66
CA GLY A 258 -12.57 -5.09 12.43
C GLY A 258 -13.83 -5.08 11.54
N ASP A 259 -14.96 -4.69 12.13
CA ASP A 259 -16.28 -4.68 11.51
C ASP A 259 -16.37 -3.84 10.22
N THR A 260 -15.83 -2.63 10.23
CA THR A 260 -15.99 -1.63 9.16
C THR A 260 -14.71 -1.36 8.36
N ASN A 261 -13.63 -2.09 8.56
CA ASN A 261 -12.28 -1.78 8.05
C ASN A 261 -11.72 -0.42 8.53
N LYS A 262 -12.42 0.31 9.41
CA LYS A 262 -11.92 1.56 10.01
C LYS A 262 -10.85 1.32 11.07
N PHE A 263 -10.80 0.11 11.59
CA PHE A 263 -9.83 -0.31 12.59
C PHE A 263 -9.07 -1.55 12.16
N LEU A 264 -7.76 -1.51 12.37
CA LEU A 264 -6.85 -2.63 12.20
C LEU A 264 -6.43 -3.13 13.58
N PHE A 265 -6.60 -4.41 13.82
CA PHE A 265 -6.22 -5.10 15.06
C PHE A 265 -4.92 -5.86 14.81
N VAL A 266 -3.91 -5.62 15.63
CA VAL A 266 -2.55 -6.20 15.46
C VAL A 266 -2.15 -6.92 16.75
N THR A 267 -1.86 -8.21 16.68
CA THR A 267 -1.33 -8.96 17.82
C THR A 267 0.10 -8.54 18.13
N MET A 268 0.39 -8.34 19.40
CA MET A 268 1.72 -7.99 19.91
C MET A 268 2.15 -9.03 20.96
N PRO A 269 2.81 -10.13 20.58
CA PRO A 269 3.14 -11.23 21.47
C PRO A 269 3.93 -10.82 22.72
N LYS A 270 4.92 -9.93 22.55
CA LYS A 270 5.76 -9.43 23.66
C LYS A 270 5.07 -8.41 24.56
N ALA A 271 3.89 -7.91 24.18
CA ALA A 271 3.11 -6.97 24.97
C ALA A 271 1.87 -7.61 25.58
N ASP A 272 1.60 -8.90 25.31
CA ASP A 272 0.42 -9.64 25.74
C ASP A 272 -0.90 -8.93 25.40
N ALA A 273 -0.93 -8.27 24.23
CA ALA A 273 -2.01 -7.37 23.84
C ALA A 273 -2.24 -7.37 22.32
N VAL A 274 -3.40 -6.84 21.94
CA VAL A 274 -3.76 -6.49 20.58
C VAL A 274 -3.83 -4.96 20.47
N ALA A 275 -3.09 -4.35 19.56
CA ALA A 275 -3.21 -2.92 19.25
C ALA A 275 -4.40 -2.68 18.35
N VAL A 276 -5.19 -1.65 18.62
CA VAL A 276 -6.26 -1.15 17.76
C VAL A 276 -5.77 0.13 17.10
N ILE A 277 -5.69 0.12 15.78
CA ILE A 277 -5.14 1.20 14.96
C ILE A 277 -6.25 1.72 14.05
N SER A 278 -6.50 3.02 14.09
CA SER A 278 -7.41 3.67 13.13
C SER A 278 -6.80 3.66 11.73
N THR A 279 -7.50 3.16 10.73
CA THR A 279 -7.06 3.16 9.31
C THR A 279 -7.24 4.52 8.63
N GLU A 280 -7.93 5.44 9.27
CA GLU A 280 -8.12 6.82 8.80
C GLU A 280 -6.99 7.73 9.28
N SER A 281 -6.66 7.65 10.58
CA SER A 281 -5.62 8.48 11.21
C SER A 281 -4.25 7.83 11.26
N PHE A 282 -4.18 6.51 11.10
CA PHE A 282 -2.99 5.68 11.32
C PHE A 282 -2.35 5.89 12.69
N LYS A 283 -3.22 6.09 13.70
CA LYS A 283 -2.84 6.21 15.11
C LYS A 283 -3.38 5.02 15.90
N ILE A 284 -2.66 4.65 16.95
CA ILE A 284 -3.13 3.67 17.91
C ILE A 284 -4.20 4.33 18.77
N GLU A 285 -5.39 3.76 18.78
CA GLU A 285 -6.50 4.21 19.60
C GLU A 285 -6.40 3.61 21.01
N LYS A 286 -6.16 2.31 21.09
CA LYS A 286 -5.97 1.61 22.37
C LYS A 286 -5.25 0.26 22.22
N GLY A 287 -4.89 -0.34 23.34
CA GLY A 287 -4.41 -1.72 23.45
C GLY A 287 -5.41 -2.55 24.23
N ILE A 288 -5.71 -3.77 23.75
CA ILE A 288 -6.60 -4.73 24.39
C ILE A 288 -5.73 -5.85 24.97
N ALA A 289 -5.78 -6.06 26.29
CA ALA A 289 -5.13 -7.19 26.94
C ALA A 289 -5.87 -8.50 26.57
N VAL A 290 -5.16 -9.51 26.07
CA VAL A 290 -5.77 -10.73 25.53
C VAL A 290 -5.20 -12.03 26.10
N GLY A 291 -4.17 -11.96 26.90
CA GLY A 291 -3.44 -13.13 27.40
C GLY A 291 -2.03 -13.18 26.85
N ARG A 292 -1.25 -14.18 27.29
CA ARG A 292 0.19 -14.25 26.99
C ARG A 292 0.48 -14.74 25.58
N ASN A 293 1.37 -14.05 24.90
CA ASN A 293 1.88 -14.40 23.59
C ASN A 293 0.76 -14.58 22.55
N PRO A 294 -0.06 -13.53 22.27
CA PRO A 294 -1.06 -13.57 21.22
C PRO A 294 -0.39 -13.67 19.84
N MET A 295 -0.74 -14.70 19.07
CA MET A 295 -0.13 -14.96 17.75
C MET A 295 -1.13 -14.74 16.63
N ARG A 296 -1.96 -15.71 16.31
CA ARG A 296 -2.95 -15.64 15.23
C ARG A 296 -4.15 -14.79 15.64
N ILE A 297 -4.69 -13.99 14.68
CA ILE A 297 -5.95 -13.29 14.83
C ILE A 297 -6.82 -13.52 13.59
N ALA A 298 -8.06 -13.91 13.77
CA ALA A 298 -8.99 -14.19 12.69
C ALA A 298 -10.35 -13.51 12.92
N LEU A 299 -10.91 -12.92 11.85
CA LEU A 299 -12.20 -12.26 11.86
C LEU A 299 -13.31 -13.23 11.48
N GLN A 300 -14.37 -13.27 12.26
CA GLN A 300 -15.59 -14.02 11.98
C GLN A 300 -16.27 -13.47 10.69
N PRO A 301 -16.94 -14.30 9.86
CA PRO A 301 -17.53 -13.84 8.60
C PRO A 301 -18.55 -12.71 8.74
N ASP A 302 -19.40 -12.72 9.79
CA ASP A 302 -20.33 -11.62 10.11
C ASP A 302 -19.66 -10.38 10.70
N ARG A 303 -18.31 -10.44 10.90
CA ARG A 303 -17.44 -9.37 11.37
C ARG A 303 -17.67 -8.92 12.83
N LYS A 304 -18.47 -9.65 13.60
CA LYS A 304 -18.81 -9.30 14.97
C LYS A 304 -17.65 -9.55 15.94
N TYR A 305 -16.95 -10.66 15.77
CA TYR A 305 -15.89 -11.09 16.68
C TYR A 305 -14.57 -11.33 15.95
N LEU A 306 -13.48 -10.98 16.63
CA LEU A 306 -12.12 -11.43 16.33
C LEU A 306 -11.74 -12.50 17.35
N VAL A 307 -11.18 -13.61 16.89
CA VAL A 307 -10.64 -14.66 17.75
C VAL A 307 -9.13 -14.62 17.67
N VAL A 308 -8.48 -14.55 18.84
CA VAL A 308 -7.03 -14.42 19.00
C VAL A 308 -6.48 -15.67 19.64
N GLY A 309 -5.57 -16.37 18.96
CA GLY A 309 -4.87 -17.53 19.48
C GLY A 309 -3.79 -17.12 20.49
N ILE A 310 -3.83 -17.71 21.67
CA ILE A 310 -2.94 -17.43 22.80
C ILE A 310 -2.02 -18.63 23.02
N GLU A 311 -0.72 -18.43 22.81
CA GLU A 311 0.31 -19.48 22.91
C GLU A 311 1.23 -19.23 24.12
N PRO A 312 0.80 -19.47 25.36
CA PRO A 312 1.61 -19.16 26.54
C PRO A 312 2.89 -20.02 26.59
N PRO A 313 3.93 -19.57 27.26
CA PRO A 313 5.09 -20.41 27.58
C PRO A 313 4.68 -21.68 28.32
N GLN A 314 5.56 -22.72 28.30
CA GLN A 314 5.35 -23.99 28.95
C GLN A 314 4.78 -23.80 30.37
N ASP A 315 3.85 -24.65 30.78
CA ASP A 315 3.16 -24.74 32.08
C ASP A 315 1.90 -23.86 32.27
N LYS A 316 1.38 -23.24 31.23
CA LYS A 316 0.10 -22.53 31.25
C LYS A 316 -0.80 -23.03 30.14
N GLU A 317 -2.06 -23.15 30.46
CA GLU A 317 -3.09 -23.57 29.51
C GLU A 317 -3.25 -22.52 28.40
N GLY A 318 -3.16 -22.99 27.15
CA GLY A 318 -3.40 -22.20 25.95
C GLY A 318 -4.87 -22.07 25.60
N GLY A 319 -5.20 -21.27 24.64
CA GLY A 319 -6.58 -21.09 24.18
C GLY A 319 -6.77 -19.89 23.28
N VAL A 320 -7.98 -19.36 23.28
CA VAL A 320 -8.31 -18.19 22.50
C VAL A 320 -8.96 -17.10 23.33
N THR A 321 -8.71 -15.84 22.95
CA THR A 321 -9.46 -14.69 23.47
C THR A 321 -10.34 -14.14 22.35
N VAL A 322 -11.61 -13.89 22.67
CA VAL A 322 -12.59 -13.33 21.74
C VAL A 322 -12.70 -11.83 21.99
N ILE A 323 -12.55 -11.02 20.93
CA ILE A 323 -12.69 -9.55 20.96
C ILE A 323 -13.95 -9.18 20.20
N ASP A 324 -14.82 -8.38 20.82
CA ASP A 324 -15.93 -7.69 20.13
C ASP A 324 -15.36 -6.53 19.30
N THR A 325 -15.59 -6.57 17.99
CA THR A 325 -14.98 -5.61 17.04
C THR A 325 -15.53 -4.20 17.20
N THR A 326 -16.80 -4.07 17.54
CA THR A 326 -17.49 -2.77 17.72
C THR A 326 -17.12 -2.13 19.06
N LYS A 327 -17.15 -2.91 20.15
CA LYS A 327 -16.76 -2.44 21.49
C LYS A 327 -15.24 -2.31 21.63
N GLN A 328 -14.51 -3.06 20.79
CA GLN A 328 -13.05 -3.17 20.83
C GLN A 328 -12.56 -3.63 22.22
N GLU A 329 -13.18 -4.65 22.76
CA GLU A 329 -12.90 -5.21 24.09
C GLU A 329 -12.88 -6.73 24.04
N ALA A 330 -12.05 -7.34 24.90
CA ALA A 330 -12.07 -8.77 25.10
C ALA A 330 -13.34 -9.16 25.87
N VAL A 331 -14.15 -10.05 25.28
CA VAL A 331 -15.46 -10.45 25.82
C VAL A 331 -15.47 -11.87 26.35
N ALA A 332 -14.53 -12.72 25.93
CA ALA A 332 -14.40 -14.09 26.42
C ALA A 332 -12.95 -14.58 26.31
N VAL A 333 -12.57 -15.47 27.24
CA VAL A 333 -11.35 -16.28 27.18
C VAL A 333 -11.78 -17.72 27.24
N ILE A 334 -11.39 -18.53 26.25
CA ILE A 334 -11.85 -19.90 26.06
C ILE A 334 -10.63 -20.80 26.02
N PRO A 335 -10.43 -21.70 27.05
CA PRO A 335 -9.39 -22.70 27.01
C PRO A 335 -9.66 -23.72 25.89
N THR A 336 -8.74 -23.85 24.93
CA THR A 336 -8.88 -24.80 23.82
C THR A 336 -7.86 -25.94 23.91
N GLY A 337 -6.63 -25.61 24.21
CA GLY A 337 -5.48 -26.52 24.25
C GLY A 337 -4.20 -25.77 23.97
N ASN A 338 -3.10 -26.49 23.78
CA ASN A 338 -1.76 -25.94 23.71
C ASN A 338 -1.17 -25.94 22.28
N GLY A 339 -0.21 -25.09 22.09
CA GLY A 339 0.58 -24.95 20.86
C GLY A 339 0.07 -23.86 19.93
N ARG A 340 0.45 -23.93 18.65
CA ARG A 340 -0.01 -22.99 17.64
C ARG A 340 -1.50 -23.19 17.36
N HIS A 341 -2.21 -22.07 17.28
CA HIS A 341 -3.62 -22.03 16.95
C HIS A 341 -3.82 -21.45 15.55
N GLU A 342 -4.41 -22.24 14.64
CA GLU A 342 -5.00 -21.73 13.41
C GLU A 342 -6.52 -21.74 13.60
N ILE A 343 -7.19 -20.76 12.98
CA ILE A 343 -8.60 -20.48 13.27
C ILE A 343 -9.37 -20.36 11.94
N ALA A 344 -10.44 -21.14 11.83
CA ALA A 344 -11.42 -21.01 10.75
C ALA A 344 -12.82 -20.89 11.34
N PHE A 345 -13.73 -20.30 10.58
CA PHE A 345 -15.13 -20.13 10.98
C PHE A 345 -16.04 -20.84 9.98
N SER A 346 -17.18 -21.34 10.46
CA SER A 346 -18.28 -21.70 9.56
C SER A 346 -18.78 -20.46 8.81
N ASP A 347 -19.24 -20.64 7.59
CA ASP A 347 -19.71 -19.56 6.73
C ASP A 347 -20.94 -18.83 7.27
N ASP A 348 -21.75 -19.49 8.12
CA ASP A 348 -22.88 -18.93 8.85
C ASP A 348 -22.49 -18.20 10.14
N SER A 349 -21.17 -18.14 10.45
CA SER A 349 -20.63 -17.52 11.68
C SER A 349 -21.07 -18.17 12.99
N LEU A 350 -21.60 -19.40 12.98
CA LEU A 350 -22.05 -20.07 14.20
C LEU A 350 -20.92 -20.75 14.96
N PHE A 351 -19.92 -21.28 14.26
CA PHE A 351 -18.84 -22.04 14.88
C PHE A 351 -17.46 -21.53 14.47
N ALA A 352 -16.53 -21.59 15.43
CA ALA A 352 -15.10 -21.46 15.18
C ALA A 352 -14.41 -22.81 15.40
N PHE A 353 -13.48 -23.13 14.51
CA PHE A 353 -12.63 -24.33 14.53
C PHE A 353 -11.20 -23.89 14.83
N VAL A 354 -10.67 -24.31 15.98
CA VAL A 354 -9.36 -23.89 16.49
C VAL A 354 -8.45 -25.09 16.61
N THR A 355 -7.32 -25.09 15.93
CA THR A 355 -6.30 -26.14 16.06
C THR A 355 -5.48 -25.93 17.32
N ASN A 356 -5.08 -27.04 17.98
CA ASN A 356 -4.16 -27.03 19.09
C ASN A 356 -2.98 -27.95 18.73
N SER A 357 -1.91 -27.36 18.20
CA SER A 357 -0.87 -28.12 17.50
C SER A 357 -0.04 -29.02 18.42
N LYS A 358 0.12 -28.70 19.72
CA LYS A 358 0.81 -29.53 20.69
C LYS A 358 -0.06 -30.66 21.22
N ASP A 359 -1.35 -30.39 21.36
CA ASP A 359 -2.30 -31.38 21.93
C ASP A 359 -2.91 -32.27 20.84
N SER A 360 -2.60 -32.02 19.57
CA SER A 360 -3.15 -32.76 18.42
C SER A 360 -4.67 -32.82 18.43
N THR A 361 -5.33 -31.69 18.69
CA THR A 361 -6.78 -31.56 18.73
C THR A 361 -7.30 -30.43 17.88
N LEU A 362 -8.57 -30.51 17.48
CA LEU A 362 -9.37 -29.43 16.93
C LEU A 362 -10.49 -29.12 17.92
N THR A 363 -10.51 -27.88 18.42
CA THR A 363 -11.58 -27.41 19.30
C THR A 363 -12.66 -26.72 18.50
N VAL A 364 -13.91 -27.07 18.75
CA VAL A 364 -15.08 -26.36 18.19
C VAL A 364 -15.66 -25.44 19.25
N ILE A 365 -15.88 -24.18 18.87
CA ILE A 365 -16.44 -23.14 19.74
C ILE A 365 -17.75 -22.64 19.12
N ASP A 366 -18.80 -22.59 19.92
CA ASP A 366 -20.06 -21.93 19.59
C ASP A 366 -19.87 -20.41 19.74
N MET A 367 -19.99 -19.67 18.63
CA MET A 367 -19.75 -18.24 18.60
C MET A 367 -20.94 -17.39 19.06
N GLN A 368 -22.11 -17.99 19.26
CA GLN A 368 -23.26 -17.30 19.87
C GLN A 368 -23.14 -17.28 21.39
N THR A 369 -22.75 -18.42 21.97
CA THR A 369 -22.61 -18.58 23.43
C THR A 369 -21.20 -18.29 23.92
N LEU A 370 -20.21 -18.19 23.03
CA LEU A 370 -18.78 -18.05 23.30
C LEU A 370 -18.27 -19.17 24.24
N LYS A 371 -18.68 -20.41 23.98
CA LYS A 371 -18.31 -21.60 24.77
C LYS A 371 -17.73 -22.69 23.90
N LYS A 372 -16.80 -23.43 24.45
CA LYS A 372 -16.29 -24.66 23.85
C LYS A 372 -17.41 -25.69 23.76
N VAL A 373 -17.61 -26.26 22.57
CA VAL A 373 -18.57 -27.33 22.29
C VAL A 373 -17.90 -28.67 22.44
N LYS A 374 -16.73 -28.88 21.81
CA LYS A 374 -16.08 -30.17 21.72
C LYS A 374 -14.61 -30.04 21.38
N ASP A 375 -13.78 -30.93 21.86
CA ASP A 375 -12.44 -31.19 21.36
C ASP A 375 -12.46 -32.49 20.53
N ILE A 376 -11.97 -32.39 19.28
CA ILE A 376 -11.90 -33.50 18.35
C ILE A 376 -10.44 -33.97 18.31
N PRO A 377 -10.12 -35.20 18.76
CA PRO A 377 -8.75 -35.70 18.70
C PRO A 377 -8.34 -35.93 17.24
N LEU A 378 -7.16 -35.45 16.90
CA LEU A 378 -6.53 -35.67 15.60
C LEU A 378 -5.38 -36.66 15.75
N LYS A 379 -5.10 -37.47 14.73
CA LYS A 379 -4.02 -38.47 14.81
C LYS A 379 -2.63 -37.89 14.53
N GLY A 380 -2.53 -36.58 14.33
CA GLY A 380 -1.28 -35.87 14.02
C GLY A 380 -1.36 -34.38 14.36
N ARG A 381 -0.25 -33.70 14.20
CA ARG A 381 -0.10 -32.28 14.54
C ARG A 381 -0.78 -31.39 13.49
N PRO A 382 -1.85 -30.64 13.85
CA PRO A 382 -2.50 -29.75 12.92
C PRO A 382 -1.63 -28.52 12.65
N ALA A 383 -1.43 -28.20 11.37
CA ALA A 383 -0.67 -27.05 10.87
C ALA A 383 -1.56 -25.93 10.35
N SER A 384 -2.74 -26.27 9.83
CA SER A 384 -3.68 -25.32 9.25
C SER A 384 -5.10 -25.84 9.27
N VAL A 385 -6.08 -24.95 9.32
CA VAL A 385 -7.50 -25.25 9.16
C VAL A 385 -8.14 -24.22 8.22
N ALA A 386 -9.05 -24.67 7.38
CA ALA A 386 -9.92 -23.82 6.57
C ALA A 386 -11.32 -24.44 6.52
N TYR A 387 -12.34 -23.60 6.38
CA TYR A 387 -13.74 -24.04 6.27
C TYR A 387 -14.24 -23.82 4.84
N SER A 388 -14.92 -24.82 4.31
CA SER A 388 -15.58 -24.74 3.01
C SER A 388 -17.08 -24.51 3.19
N GLY A 389 -17.57 -23.40 2.67
CA GLY A 389 -18.99 -23.10 2.60
C GLY A 389 -19.75 -24.04 1.65
N LEU A 390 -19.07 -24.66 0.68
CA LEU A 390 -19.65 -25.61 -0.26
C LEU A 390 -19.95 -26.96 0.41
N SER A 391 -18.94 -27.57 1.07
CA SER A 391 -19.11 -28.87 1.74
C SER A 391 -19.61 -28.74 3.18
N LYS A 392 -19.71 -27.52 3.73
CA LYS A 392 -20.07 -27.25 5.13
C LYS A 392 -19.19 -27.99 6.10
N ALA A 393 -17.90 -28.04 5.85
CA ALA A 393 -16.93 -28.80 6.61
C ALA A 393 -15.62 -28.03 6.81
N ALA A 394 -14.96 -28.29 7.94
CA ALA A 394 -13.61 -27.81 8.20
C ALA A 394 -12.57 -28.82 7.73
N TYR A 395 -11.57 -28.35 7.00
CA TYR A 395 -10.46 -29.16 6.50
C TYR A 395 -9.21 -28.83 7.30
N VAL A 396 -8.63 -29.84 7.94
CA VAL A 396 -7.48 -29.71 8.83
C VAL A 396 -6.27 -30.43 8.24
N ALA A 397 -5.21 -29.70 7.93
CA ALA A 397 -3.97 -30.26 7.43
C ALA A 397 -3.10 -30.73 8.60
N LEU A 398 -2.72 -32.01 8.61
CA LEU A 398 -1.83 -32.61 9.61
C LEU A 398 -0.40 -32.69 9.04
N GLU A 399 0.54 -31.99 9.69
CA GLU A 399 1.90 -31.81 9.20
C GLU A 399 2.71 -33.10 9.21
N ASP A 400 2.66 -33.85 10.31
CA ASP A 400 3.48 -35.01 10.57
C ASP A 400 2.88 -36.33 10.00
N GLU A 401 1.57 -36.49 10.04
CA GLU A 401 0.87 -37.64 9.45
C GLU A 401 0.77 -37.48 7.91
N GLY A 402 0.68 -36.25 7.42
CA GLY A 402 0.50 -35.98 6.00
C GLY A 402 -0.88 -36.28 5.49
N SER A 403 -1.90 -36.05 6.30
CA SER A 403 -3.29 -36.20 5.92
C SER A 403 -4.08 -34.89 6.06
N LEU A 404 -5.13 -34.77 5.24
CA LEU A 404 -6.12 -33.71 5.33
C LEU A 404 -7.40 -34.30 5.92
N VAL A 405 -7.75 -33.91 7.14
CA VAL A 405 -8.93 -34.38 7.85
C VAL A 405 -10.12 -33.50 7.56
N VAL A 406 -11.25 -34.07 7.20
CA VAL A 406 -12.49 -33.36 6.92
C VAL A 406 -13.43 -33.58 8.12
N VAL A 407 -13.83 -32.48 8.75
CA VAL A 407 -14.71 -32.44 9.91
C VAL A 407 -16.01 -31.76 9.53
N ASP A 408 -17.13 -32.47 9.67
CA ASP A 408 -18.46 -31.91 9.43
C ASP A 408 -18.74 -30.71 10.33
N GLY A 409 -19.18 -29.60 9.74
CA GLY A 409 -19.37 -28.33 10.43
C GLY A 409 -20.54 -28.32 11.41
N LYS A 410 -21.48 -29.26 11.31
CA LYS A 410 -22.67 -29.36 12.16
C LYS A 410 -22.60 -30.54 13.13
N ALA A 411 -22.16 -31.70 12.64
CA ALA A 411 -22.02 -32.92 13.50
C ALA A 411 -20.74 -32.87 14.35
N HIS A 412 -19.79 -32.02 13.99
CA HIS A 412 -18.49 -31.89 14.66
C HIS A 412 -17.78 -33.25 14.79
N ALA A 413 -17.73 -34.00 13.70
CA ALA A 413 -17.13 -35.31 13.61
C ALA A 413 -16.32 -35.45 12.31
N GLU A 414 -15.24 -36.26 12.37
CA GLU A 414 -14.47 -36.62 11.17
C GLU A 414 -15.36 -37.42 10.21
N THR A 415 -15.46 -36.95 8.95
CA THR A 415 -16.26 -37.59 7.90
C THR A 415 -15.38 -38.19 6.81
N ALA A 416 -14.19 -37.64 6.60
CA ALA A 416 -13.24 -38.13 5.61
C ALA A 416 -11.79 -37.82 6.03
N ARG A 417 -10.88 -38.63 5.54
CA ARG A 417 -9.43 -38.43 5.69
C ARG A 417 -8.76 -38.66 4.34
N ILE A 418 -8.15 -37.63 3.81
CA ILE A 418 -7.47 -37.63 2.50
C ILE A 418 -5.99 -37.82 2.79
N MET A 419 -5.43 -38.96 2.35
CA MET A 419 -4.02 -39.25 2.55
C MET A 419 -3.17 -38.55 1.51
N LEU A 420 -2.24 -37.72 2.00
CA LEU A 420 -1.23 -37.01 1.26
C LEU A 420 0.16 -37.47 1.75
N LYS A 421 1.14 -36.57 1.76
CA LYS A 421 2.46 -36.84 2.34
C LYS A 421 2.76 -35.91 3.51
N PRO A 422 3.60 -36.32 4.49
CA PRO A 422 4.07 -35.45 5.57
C PRO A 422 4.69 -34.16 5.05
N GLY A 423 4.55 -33.08 5.83
CA GLY A 423 5.06 -31.75 5.48
C GLY A 423 3.99 -30.76 5.06
N LEU A 424 2.71 -31.05 5.33
CA LEU A 424 1.60 -30.14 5.04
C LEU A 424 1.73 -28.85 5.88
N ARG A 425 1.46 -27.70 5.23
CA ARG A 425 1.64 -26.38 5.84
C ARG A 425 0.38 -25.55 5.91
N VAL A 426 -0.31 -25.43 4.80
CA VAL A 426 -1.46 -24.55 4.65
C VAL A 426 -2.51 -25.20 3.77
N VAL A 427 -3.78 -25.06 4.16
CA VAL A 427 -4.94 -25.36 3.32
C VAL A 427 -5.74 -24.09 3.12
N ARG A 428 -6.14 -23.81 1.88
CA ARG A 428 -7.02 -22.70 1.50
C ARG A 428 -7.94 -23.13 0.37
N PHE A 429 -9.12 -22.52 0.29
CA PHE A 429 -10.08 -22.77 -0.77
C PHE A 429 -10.00 -21.69 -1.83
N ALA A 430 -10.08 -22.10 -3.09
CA ALA A 430 -10.28 -21.19 -4.20
C ALA A 430 -11.67 -20.52 -4.11
N PRO A 431 -11.88 -19.34 -4.70
CA PRO A 431 -13.18 -18.70 -4.74
C PRO A 431 -14.28 -19.66 -5.20
N GLY A 432 -15.38 -19.75 -4.44
CA GLY A 432 -16.48 -20.70 -4.66
C GLY A 432 -16.26 -22.09 -4.05
N ASP A 433 -15.17 -22.30 -3.31
CA ASP A 433 -14.87 -23.47 -2.47
C ASP A 433 -14.87 -24.85 -3.16
N LYS A 434 -14.90 -24.86 -4.49
CA LYS A 434 -14.87 -26.13 -5.25
C LYS A 434 -13.52 -26.84 -5.12
N TRP A 435 -12.44 -26.07 -5.00
CA TRP A 435 -11.07 -26.56 -5.00
C TRP A 435 -10.36 -26.19 -3.70
N ALA A 436 -9.84 -27.20 -2.99
CA ALA A 436 -8.94 -27.00 -1.88
C ALA A 436 -7.49 -27.13 -2.36
N PHE A 437 -6.66 -26.15 -2.01
CA PHE A 437 -5.24 -26.10 -2.27
C PHE A 437 -4.48 -26.39 -0.99
N VAL A 438 -3.65 -27.42 -0.99
CA VAL A 438 -2.88 -27.87 0.19
C VAL A 438 -1.39 -27.85 -0.14
N ALA A 439 -0.65 -26.93 0.46
CA ALA A 439 0.79 -26.85 0.28
C ALA A 439 1.53 -27.87 1.15
N ASN A 440 2.49 -28.57 0.55
CA ASN A 440 3.47 -29.42 1.22
C ASN A 440 4.86 -28.79 1.10
N ALA A 441 5.40 -28.33 2.23
CA ALA A 441 6.67 -27.60 2.27
C ALA A 441 7.90 -28.52 2.23
N VAL A 442 7.73 -29.81 2.46
CA VAL A 442 8.81 -30.80 2.37
C VAL A 442 9.00 -31.26 0.93
N ASP A 443 7.92 -31.65 0.27
CA ASP A 443 7.95 -32.14 -1.12
C ASP A 443 7.94 -30.99 -2.15
N ASN A 444 7.71 -29.72 -1.73
CA ASN A 444 7.60 -28.55 -2.59
C ASN A 444 6.51 -28.69 -3.65
N VAL A 445 5.34 -29.15 -3.24
CA VAL A 445 4.17 -29.31 -4.08
C VAL A 445 2.94 -28.63 -3.49
N VAL A 446 1.96 -28.36 -4.35
CA VAL A 446 0.59 -28.06 -3.96
C VAL A 446 -0.31 -29.17 -4.46
N ASN A 447 -1.05 -29.79 -3.55
CA ASN A 447 -2.10 -30.75 -3.89
C ASN A 447 -3.41 -29.97 -4.08
N ILE A 448 -4.11 -30.24 -5.17
CA ILE A 448 -5.41 -29.65 -5.49
C ILE A 448 -6.45 -30.76 -5.35
N ILE A 449 -7.45 -30.49 -4.55
CA ILE A 449 -8.47 -31.45 -4.13
C ILE A 449 -9.83 -30.96 -4.59
N ASP A 450 -10.60 -31.81 -5.23
CA ASP A 450 -12.02 -31.58 -5.50
C ASP A 450 -12.81 -31.80 -4.21
N VAL A 451 -13.43 -30.73 -3.73
CA VAL A 451 -14.16 -30.70 -2.43
C VAL A 451 -15.41 -31.54 -2.45
N ALA A 452 -16.05 -31.72 -3.61
CA ALA A 452 -17.26 -32.51 -3.74
C ALA A 452 -17.01 -34.03 -3.59
N THR A 453 -15.83 -34.48 -4.00
CA THR A 453 -15.45 -35.91 -3.99
C THR A 453 -14.38 -36.23 -2.93
N ASN A 454 -13.76 -35.21 -2.35
CA ASN A 454 -12.58 -35.35 -1.46
C ASN A 454 -11.42 -36.12 -2.12
N THR A 455 -11.24 -35.96 -3.43
CA THR A 455 -10.17 -36.63 -4.18
C THR A 455 -9.09 -35.64 -4.64
N VAL A 456 -7.84 -36.06 -4.60
CA VAL A 456 -6.70 -35.31 -5.16
C VAL A 456 -6.80 -35.37 -6.68
N THR A 457 -6.97 -34.22 -7.30
CA THR A 457 -7.04 -34.11 -8.77
C THR A 457 -5.68 -33.79 -9.38
N HIS A 458 -4.87 -32.98 -8.70
CA HIS A 458 -3.54 -32.57 -9.17
C HIS A 458 -2.55 -32.51 -8.02
N THR A 459 -1.31 -32.85 -8.29
CA THR A 459 -0.16 -32.61 -7.42
C THR A 459 0.86 -31.82 -8.22
N GLN A 460 0.90 -30.51 -7.97
CA GLN A 460 1.67 -29.57 -8.75
C GLN A 460 2.99 -29.20 -8.07
N PRO A 461 4.15 -29.47 -8.68
CA PRO A 461 5.42 -28.92 -8.20
C PRO A 461 5.43 -27.39 -8.23
N VAL A 462 5.94 -26.79 -7.15
CA VAL A 462 6.06 -25.34 -6.96
C VAL A 462 7.46 -24.99 -6.48
N GLY A 463 7.72 -23.74 -6.17
CA GLY A 463 8.98 -23.32 -5.58
C GLY A 463 9.21 -23.92 -4.18
N LYS A 464 10.44 -23.76 -3.65
CA LYS A 464 10.88 -24.35 -2.37
C LYS A 464 10.15 -23.80 -1.18
N GLN A 465 9.71 -24.69 -0.29
CA GLN A 465 8.98 -24.39 0.93
C GLN A 465 7.78 -23.46 0.71
N PRO A 466 6.72 -23.94 0.02
CA PRO A 466 5.48 -23.21 -0.09
C PRO A 466 4.86 -23.04 1.32
N ASP A 467 4.50 -21.79 1.66
CA ASP A 467 4.16 -21.39 3.02
C ASP A 467 2.80 -20.67 3.12
N GLN A 468 2.41 -19.97 2.05
CA GLN A 468 1.14 -19.24 1.99
C GLN A 468 0.48 -19.42 0.62
N ILE A 469 -0.85 -19.38 0.62
CA ILE A 469 -1.68 -19.44 -0.59
C ILE A 469 -2.71 -18.31 -0.50
N VAL A 470 -2.74 -17.45 -1.52
CA VAL A 470 -3.68 -16.34 -1.63
C VAL A 470 -4.31 -16.38 -3.01
N PHE A 471 -5.60 -16.05 -3.11
CA PHE A 471 -6.33 -16.08 -4.38
C PHE A 471 -6.70 -14.69 -4.86
N SER A 472 -6.51 -14.46 -6.16
CA SER A 472 -7.25 -13.44 -6.91
C SER A 472 -8.49 -14.06 -7.53
N SER A 473 -9.21 -13.29 -8.34
CA SER A 473 -10.36 -13.82 -9.10
C SER A 473 -9.98 -14.93 -10.11
N ALA A 474 -8.71 -14.99 -10.55
CA ALA A 474 -8.24 -15.93 -11.58
C ALA A 474 -7.15 -16.88 -11.10
N PHE A 475 -6.23 -16.45 -10.25
CA PHE A 475 -5.02 -17.20 -9.89
C PHE A 475 -4.91 -17.50 -8.40
N ALA A 476 -4.36 -18.68 -8.10
CA ALA A 476 -3.79 -19.01 -6.80
C ALA A 476 -2.32 -18.61 -6.79
N TYR A 477 -1.93 -17.72 -5.89
CA TYR A 477 -0.55 -17.31 -5.64
C TYR A 477 0.05 -18.19 -4.56
N ILE A 478 1.07 -18.95 -4.92
CA ILE A 478 1.79 -19.83 -3.99
C ILE A 478 3.09 -19.14 -3.58
N TYR A 479 3.08 -18.57 -2.36
CA TYR A 479 4.27 -17.95 -1.79
C TYR A 479 5.25 -19.02 -1.33
N THR A 480 6.51 -18.85 -1.71
CA THR A 480 7.59 -19.80 -1.41
C THR A 480 8.67 -19.11 -0.60
N SER A 481 8.95 -19.62 0.59
CA SER A 481 9.85 -18.94 1.52
C SER A 481 11.34 -19.14 1.20
N GLN A 482 11.72 -20.14 0.41
CA GLN A 482 13.11 -20.45 0.07
C GLN A 482 13.40 -20.47 -1.43
N ASP A 483 12.60 -19.79 -2.23
CA ASP A 483 12.82 -19.64 -3.66
C ASP A 483 12.77 -18.15 -4.03
N ASP A 484 13.31 -17.81 -5.20
CA ASP A 484 13.33 -16.43 -5.74
C ASP A 484 12.11 -16.10 -6.61
N LYS A 485 11.13 -17.00 -6.66
CA LYS A 485 9.91 -16.88 -7.48
C LYS A 485 8.66 -17.25 -6.70
N THR A 486 7.53 -16.79 -7.20
CA THR A 486 6.19 -17.22 -6.79
C THR A 486 5.54 -17.98 -7.92
N THR A 487 4.85 -19.07 -7.62
CA THR A 487 4.09 -19.85 -8.60
C THR A 487 2.63 -19.39 -8.60
N LEU A 488 2.10 -19.07 -9.77
CA LEU A 488 0.68 -18.76 -10.01
C LEU A 488 0.03 -19.95 -10.70
N ILE A 489 -1.10 -20.39 -10.21
CA ILE A 489 -1.90 -21.47 -10.80
C ILE A 489 -3.26 -20.90 -11.18
N ASP A 490 -3.63 -20.98 -12.46
CA ASP A 490 -4.96 -20.57 -12.93
C ASP A 490 -6.02 -21.55 -12.41
N HIS A 491 -6.72 -21.13 -11.33
CA HIS A 491 -7.76 -21.96 -10.74
C HIS A 491 -9.07 -21.99 -11.55
N LEU A 492 -9.28 -21.07 -12.51
CA LEU A 492 -10.43 -21.08 -13.39
C LEU A 492 -10.32 -22.17 -14.48
N SER A 493 -9.11 -22.63 -14.78
CA SER A 493 -8.87 -23.72 -15.74
C SER A 493 -9.16 -25.10 -15.16
N LEU A 494 -9.22 -25.23 -13.83
CA LEU A 494 -9.44 -26.49 -13.13
C LEU A 494 -10.77 -27.17 -13.53
N GLY A 495 -10.70 -28.45 -13.88
CA GLY A 495 -11.84 -29.24 -14.34
C GLY A 495 -12.33 -28.92 -15.74
N LYS A 496 -11.64 -27.99 -16.48
CA LYS A 496 -11.96 -27.65 -17.87
C LYS A 496 -10.87 -28.10 -18.85
N LYS A 497 -9.64 -28.25 -18.37
CA LYS A 497 -8.47 -28.67 -19.15
C LYS A 497 -7.75 -29.79 -18.40
N GLU A 498 -7.10 -30.67 -19.14
CA GLU A 498 -6.28 -31.74 -18.55
C GLU A 498 -4.99 -31.20 -17.92
N GLU A 499 -4.41 -30.14 -18.52
CA GLU A 499 -3.20 -29.51 -18.00
C GLU A 499 -3.50 -28.19 -17.28
N LEU A 500 -2.84 -28.00 -16.15
CA LEU A 500 -2.89 -26.74 -15.39
C LEU A 500 -2.14 -25.64 -16.13
N ILE A 501 -2.70 -24.45 -16.14
CA ILE A 501 -2.00 -23.25 -16.56
C ILE A 501 -1.21 -22.70 -15.37
N ILE A 502 0.11 -22.67 -15.51
CA ILE A 502 1.03 -22.31 -14.43
C ILE A 502 1.98 -21.23 -14.91
N HIS A 503 2.19 -20.23 -14.09
CA HIS A 503 3.18 -19.19 -14.30
C HIS A 503 4.13 -19.14 -13.11
N ASN A 504 5.44 -19.20 -13.38
CA ASN A 504 6.47 -18.96 -12.38
C ASN A 504 7.03 -17.55 -12.57
N ILE A 505 6.78 -16.70 -11.61
CA ILE A 505 7.14 -15.29 -11.68
C ILE A 505 8.37 -15.04 -10.83
N PRO A 506 9.50 -14.61 -11.41
CA PRO A 506 10.64 -14.14 -10.63
C PRO A 506 10.25 -12.81 -9.96
N LEU A 507 10.29 -12.79 -8.65
CA LEU A 507 9.86 -11.60 -7.87
C LEU A 507 11.04 -10.93 -7.19
N TRP A 508 11.88 -11.68 -6.50
CA TRP A 508 12.90 -11.14 -5.62
C TRP A 508 14.32 -11.54 -5.97
N GLN A 509 15.26 -10.72 -5.51
CA GLN A 509 16.69 -10.99 -5.68
C GLN A 509 17.22 -12.01 -4.67
N LYS A 510 16.54 -12.13 -3.51
CA LYS A 510 16.89 -13.08 -2.46
C LYS A 510 15.63 -13.80 -1.99
N PRO A 511 15.72 -15.11 -1.73
CA PRO A 511 14.60 -15.85 -1.15
C PRO A 511 14.16 -15.24 0.20
N PRO A 512 12.86 -15.12 0.46
CA PRO A 512 12.33 -14.56 1.71
C PRO A 512 12.84 -15.27 2.97
N GLY A 513 13.06 -16.59 2.90
CA GLY A 513 13.55 -17.39 4.00
C GLY A 513 14.99 -17.13 4.43
N THR A 514 15.75 -16.31 3.72
CA THR A 514 17.08 -15.84 4.16
C THR A 514 16.98 -14.81 5.29
N SER A 515 15.78 -14.24 5.52
CA SER A 515 15.52 -13.36 6.64
C SER A 515 15.29 -14.13 7.93
N ARG A 516 15.70 -13.57 9.07
CA ARG A 516 15.40 -14.09 10.41
C ARG A 516 13.95 -13.83 10.82
N TYR A 517 13.25 -12.96 10.13
CA TYR A 517 11.95 -12.42 10.53
C TYR A 517 10.87 -12.99 9.62
N ARG A 518 10.14 -13.96 10.16
CA ARG A 518 8.92 -14.48 9.55
C ARG A 518 7.72 -13.98 10.36
N SER A 519 6.59 -13.82 9.69
CA SER A 519 5.32 -13.45 10.32
C SER A 519 4.30 -14.57 10.13
N VAL A 520 3.35 -14.65 11.04
CA VAL A 520 2.15 -15.46 10.88
C VAL A 520 1.22 -14.79 9.87
N ALA A 521 1.25 -13.46 9.79
CA ALA A 521 0.49 -12.69 8.82
C ALA A 521 0.95 -12.93 7.37
N ASP A 522 0.03 -12.81 6.42
CA ASP A 522 0.29 -13.06 5.01
C ASP A 522 1.24 -12.01 4.42
N ALA A 523 2.27 -12.49 3.71
CA ALA A 523 3.21 -11.66 2.97
C ALA A 523 2.63 -11.16 1.64
N ILE A 524 1.60 -11.83 1.10
CA ILE A 524 0.90 -11.47 -0.13
C ILE A 524 -0.47 -10.91 0.20
N VAL A 525 -0.83 -9.82 -0.47
CA VAL A 525 -2.19 -9.30 -0.50
C VAL A 525 -2.59 -8.93 -1.93
N ILE A 526 -3.82 -9.27 -2.31
CA ILE A 526 -4.39 -8.82 -3.58
C ILE A 526 -4.90 -7.39 -3.39
N SER A 527 -4.57 -6.52 -4.34
CA SER A 527 -4.98 -5.12 -4.30
C SER A 527 -6.49 -5.00 -4.58
N PRO A 528 -7.13 -3.87 -4.23
CA PRO A 528 -8.53 -3.61 -4.60
C PRO A 528 -8.75 -3.55 -6.12
N TYR A 529 -7.70 -3.31 -6.90
CA TYR A 529 -7.73 -3.44 -8.35
C TYR A 529 -7.50 -4.90 -8.72
N GLU A 530 -8.43 -5.48 -9.44
CA GLU A 530 -8.33 -6.87 -9.90
C GLU A 530 -7.01 -7.13 -10.64
N GLY A 531 -6.43 -8.30 -10.42
CA GLY A 531 -5.21 -8.73 -11.11
C GLY A 531 -3.90 -8.10 -10.60
N HIS A 532 -3.90 -7.43 -9.45
CA HIS A 532 -2.68 -6.88 -8.87
C HIS A 532 -2.37 -7.50 -7.50
N ALA A 533 -1.13 -7.89 -7.29
CA ALA A 533 -0.64 -8.41 -6.02
C ALA A 533 0.48 -7.56 -5.44
N ILE A 534 0.47 -7.40 -4.13
CA ILE A 534 1.48 -6.70 -3.34
C ILE A 534 2.12 -7.74 -2.43
N ILE A 535 3.44 -7.86 -2.48
CA ILE A 535 4.17 -8.98 -1.89
C ILE A 535 5.36 -8.44 -1.09
N ALA A 536 5.34 -8.66 0.23
CA ALA A 536 6.42 -8.26 1.12
C ALA A 536 7.56 -9.28 1.10
N ASN A 537 8.81 -8.80 0.97
CA ASN A 537 10.00 -9.63 1.12
C ASN A 537 10.97 -9.01 2.14
N PRO A 538 11.10 -9.62 3.33
CA PRO A 538 12.00 -9.10 4.34
C PRO A 538 13.49 -9.27 3.99
N ALA A 539 13.86 -10.21 3.11
CA ALA A 539 15.24 -10.45 2.73
C ALA A 539 15.82 -9.38 1.80
N ASP A 540 14.95 -8.77 0.98
CA ASP A 540 15.29 -7.68 0.06
C ASP A 540 14.95 -6.31 0.63
N GLU A 541 14.30 -6.25 1.79
CA GLU A 541 13.79 -5.01 2.40
C GLU A 541 12.83 -4.25 1.48
N LYS A 542 12.02 -4.99 0.68
CA LYS A 542 11.15 -4.42 -0.36
C LYS A 542 9.75 -5.01 -0.32
N VAL A 543 8.85 -4.26 -0.92
CA VAL A 543 7.50 -4.72 -1.28
C VAL A 543 7.41 -4.73 -2.79
N TYR A 544 7.08 -5.86 -3.36
CA TYR A 544 6.95 -6.06 -4.80
C TYR A 544 5.52 -5.79 -5.25
N TYR A 545 5.40 -5.14 -6.39
CA TYR A 545 4.13 -4.90 -7.07
C TYR A 545 4.09 -5.73 -8.35
N TYR A 546 3.13 -6.63 -8.43
CA TYR A 546 2.94 -7.52 -9.57
C TYR A 546 1.54 -7.32 -10.17
N MET A 547 1.45 -7.30 -11.48
CA MET A 547 0.20 -7.30 -12.24
C MET A 547 0.09 -8.60 -13.03
N GLU A 548 -1.06 -9.26 -12.96
CA GLU A 548 -1.34 -10.48 -13.69
C GLU A 548 -1.13 -10.31 -15.19
N GLY A 549 -0.60 -11.35 -15.83
CA GLY A 549 -0.19 -11.31 -17.24
C GLY A 549 1.22 -10.78 -17.50
N MET A 550 1.91 -10.27 -16.48
CA MET A 550 3.32 -9.86 -16.59
C MET A 550 4.26 -11.01 -16.26
N ASN A 551 5.43 -11.04 -16.88
CA ASN A 551 6.44 -12.08 -16.65
C ASN A 551 7.35 -11.82 -15.44
N ALA A 552 7.23 -10.64 -14.80
CA ALA A 552 8.00 -10.24 -13.64
C ALA A 552 7.24 -9.14 -12.89
N ALA A 553 7.70 -8.81 -11.65
CA ALA A 553 7.17 -7.67 -10.92
C ALA A 553 7.34 -6.37 -11.72
N MET A 554 6.30 -5.55 -11.77
CA MET A 554 6.32 -4.24 -12.44
C MET A 554 7.18 -3.20 -11.72
N GLY A 555 7.31 -3.34 -10.40
CA GLY A 555 8.06 -2.40 -9.59
C GLY A 555 8.21 -2.87 -8.16
N THR A 556 8.93 -2.06 -7.38
CA THR A 556 9.12 -2.30 -5.96
C THR A 556 8.94 -1.01 -5.17
N PHE A 557 8.35 -1.14 -4.00
CA PHE A 557 8.32 -0.09 -3.00
C PHE A 557 9.44 -0.34 -1.98
N ARG A 558 10.05 0.75 -1.51
CA ARG A 558 11.07 0.64 -0.44
C ARG A 558 10.40 0.46 0.92
N SER A 559 11.01 -0.32 1.80
CA SER A 559 10.71 -0.22 3.21
C SER A 559 11.44 1.00 3.76
N TYR A 560 10.72 1.99 4.20
CA TYR A 560 11.27 3.26 4.63
C TYR A 560 12.02 3.11 5.96
N GLY A 561 13.24 3.68 6.03
CA GLY A 561 14.04 3.68 7.26
C GLY A 561 14.74 2.36 7.61
N GLY A 562 14.92 1.44 6.65
CA GLY A 562 15.60 0.15 6.88
C GLY A 562 14.75 -0.88 7.62
N HIS A 563 13.43 -0.66 7.70
CA HIS A 563 12.49 -1.63 8.27
C HIS A 563 12.32 -2.83 7.34
N LEU A 564 12.25 -4.04 7.91
CA LEU A 564 12.07 -5.28 7.14
C LEU A 564 10.58 -5.65 7.07
N PRO A 565 9.93 -5.57 5.91
CA PRO A 565 8.50 -5.84 5.77
C PRO A 565 8.26 -7.35 5.87
N LYS A 566 7.56 -7.82 6.90
CA LYS A 566 7.20 -9.23 7.11
C LYS A 566 5.90 -9.63 6.43
N ALA A 567 4.96 -8.71 6.36
CA ALA A 567 3.63 -8.92 5.81
C ALA A 567 3.11 -7.65 5.15
N ALA A 568 2.15 -7.80 4.27
CA ALA A 568 1.50 -6.71 3.57
C ALA A 568 -0.02 -6.74 3.78
N LYS A 569 -0.64 -5.56 3.84
CA LYS A 569 -2.10 -5.38 3.85
C LYS A 569 -2.45 -4.10 3.09
N VAL A 570 -3.66 -4.02 2.57
CA VAL A 570 -4.12 -2.87 1.80
C VAL A 570 -5.28 -2.20 2.53
N VAL A 571 -5.21 -0.89 2.66
CA VAL A 571 -6.33 -0.05 3.11
C VAL A 571 -6.90 0.65 1.89
N ASP A 572 -8.04 0.19 1.45
CA ASP A 572 -8.79 0.77 0.35
C ASP A 572 -9.34 2.15 0.75
N ARG A 573 -9.04 3.18 -0.05
CA ARG A 573 -9.46 4.57 0.13
C ARG A 573 -10.57 4.96 -0.83
N SER A 574 -10.98 4.07 -1.71
CA SER A 574 -11.99 4.37 -2.71
C SER A 574 -13.32 4.77 -2.07
N LEU A 575 -14.10 5.50 -2.83
CA LEU A 575 -15.49 5.77 -2.48
C LEU A 575 -16.24 4.45 -2.30
N ARG A 576 -16.76 4.21 -1.09
CA ARG A 576 -17.48 2.98 -0.77
C ARG A 576 -18.99 3.22 -0.81
N PRO A 577 -19.76 2.32 -1.39
CA PRO A 577 -21.21 2.35 -1.24
C PRO A 577 -21.55 2.10 0.25
N VAL A 578 -22.16 3.08 0.89
CA VAL A 578 -22.66 2.96 2.28
C VAL A 578 -24.15 2.66 2.31
N GLU A 579 -24.87 3.13 1.30
CA GLU A 579 -26.29 2.86 1.02
C GLU A 579 -26.49 2.84 -0.49
N ALA A 580 -27.68 2.42 -0.95
CA ALA A 580 -28.01 2.47 -2.37
C ALA A 580 -27.87 3.91 -2.91
N GLY A 581 -27.00 4.09 -3.91
CA GLY A 581 -26.73 5.40 -4.51
C GLY A 581 -25.94 6.38 -3.64
N VAL A 582 -25.45 5.97 -2.46
CA VAL A 582 -24.67 6.82 -1.56
C VAL A 582 -23.26 6.27 -1.43
N TYR A 583 -22.27 7.11 -1.76
CA TYR A 583 -20.84 6.77 -1.75
C TYR A 583 -20.12 7.70 -0.81
N SER A 584 -19.27 7.15 0.07
CA SER A 584 -18.54 7.91 1.08
C SER A 584 -17.09 7.47 1.19
N SER A 585 -16.24 8.41 1.56
CA SER A 585 -14.86 8.16 2.02
C SER A 585 -14.44 9.20 3.04
N SER A 586 -13.58 8.80 3.99
CA SER A 586 -13.01 9.70 4.97
C SER A 586 -11.62 10.15 4.53
N VAL A 587 -11.29 11.41 4.78
CA VAL A 587 -10.00 12.00 4.45
C VAL A 587 -9.52 12.92 5.55
N ARG A 588 -8.21 12.95 5.76
CA ARG A 588 -7.55 14.01 6.50
C ARG A 588 -7.26 15.15 5.53
N LEU A 589 -7.80 16.35 5.78
CA LEU A 589 -7.61 17.52 4.90
C LEU A 589 -6.14 17.95 4.93
N PRO A 590 -5.40 17.82 3.79
CA PRO A 590 -3.94 17.99 3.80
C PRO A 590 -3.47 19.42 4.08
N VAL A 591 -4.23 20.41 3.61
CA VAL A 591 -3.87 21.85 3.66
C VAL A 591 -5.08 22.69 4.02
N SER A 592 -4.86 23.93 4.46
CA SER A 592 -5.91 24.95 4.59
C SER A 592 -6.18 25.63 3.24
N GLY A 593 -7.34 26.25 3.09
CA GLY A 593 -7.74 27.01 1.90
C GLY A 593 -8.91 26.40 1.15
N GLU A 594 -9.09 26.83 -0.10
CA GLU A 594 -10.17 26.36 -0.96
C GLU A 594 -9.83 25.00 -1.57
N TYR A 595 -10.83 24.13 -1.66
CA TYR A 595 -10.73 22.81 -2.26
C TYR A 595 -11.69 22.65 -3.43
N ASP A 596 -11.24 21.86 -4.41
CA ASP A 596 -12.06 21.28 -5.48
C ASP A 596 -12.20 19.78 -5.22
N ALA A 597 -13.41 19.32 -4.91
CA ALA A 597 -13.75 17.89 -4.92
C ALA A 597 -14.22 17.51 -6.34
N ALA A 598 -13.30 17.02 -7.15
CA ALA A 598 -13.56 16.62 -8.51
C ALA A 598 -14.30 15.30 -8.53
N PHE A 599 -15.41 15.24 -9.28
CA PHE A 599 -16.30 14.08 -9.40
C PHE A 599 -16.50 13.71 -10.86
N LEU A 600 -16.42 12.43 -11.13
CA LEU A 600 -16.69 11.83 -12.44
C LEU A 600 -17.65 10.66 -12.28
N LEU A 601 -18.75 10.71 -13.03
CA LEU A 601 -19.61 9.56 -13.30
C LEU A 601 -19.46 9.22 -14.77
N ASP A 602 -19.34 7.94 -15.10
CA ASP A 602 -19.11 7.50 -16.50
C ASP A 602 -20.42 7.31 -17.27
N MET A 603 -21.47 6.82 -16.61
CA MET A 603 -22.79 6.63 -17.22
C MET A 603 -23.94 7.12 -16.31
N PRO A 604 -24.66 8.20 -16.70
CA PRO A 604 -24.34 9.13 -17.77
C PRO A 604 -23.03 9.91 -17.46
N LYS A 605 -22.28 10.24 -18.49
CA LYS A 605 -21.04 10.98 -18.27
C LYS A 605 -21.32 12.35 -17.66
N MET A 606 -20.90 12.53 -16.42
CA MET A 606 -20.98 13.78 -15.67
C MET A 606 -19.60 14.12 -15.10
N VAL A 607 -19.23 15.38 -15.21
CA VAL A 607 -17.99 15.95 -14.65
C VAL A 607 -18.33 17.21 -13.88
N HIS A 608 -17.94 17.26 -12.59
CA HIS A 608 -18.13 18.46 -11.78
C HIS A 608 -17.06 18.56 -10.70
N CYS A 609 -16.71 19.81 -10.31
CA CYS A 609 -15.88 20.08 -9.15
C CYS A 609 -16.73 20.83 -8.12
N PHE A 610 -17.04 20.15 -7.01
CA PHE A 610 -17.68 20.75 -5.86
C PHE A 610 -16.66 21.52 -5.03
N ASN A 611 -17.07 22.64 -4.43
CA ASN A 611 -16.15 23.53 -3.74
C ASN A 611 -16.45 23.59 -2.24
N PHE A 612 -15.41 23.59 -1.43
CA PHE A 612 -15.50 23.90 0.00
C PHE A 612 -14.17 24.48 0.49
N SER A 613 -14.13 25.02 1.70
CA SER A 613 -12.92 25.58 2.30
C SER A 613 -12.61 24.92 3.65
N ALA A 614 -11.31 24.80 3.94
CA ALA A 614 -10.80 24.36 5.23
C ALA A 614 -10.02 25.48 5.92
N LEU A 615 -10.24 25.63 7.21
CA LEU A 615 -9.54 26.64 8.02
C LEU A 615 -8.11 26.20 8.32
N VAL A 616 -7.25 27.18 8.59
CA VAL A 616 -5.91 26.95 9.13
C VAL A 616 -6.00 26.30 10.51
N ASN A 617 -5.19 25.27 10.75
CA ASN A 617 -5.10 24.67 12.09
C ASN A 617 -4.01 25.35 12.91
N PRO A 618 -4.38 26.11 13.98
CA PRO A 618 -3.41 26.85 14.80
C PRO A 618 -2.39 25.95 15.49
N VAL A 619 -2.74 24.68 15.75
CA VAL A 619 -1.84 23.72 16.39
C VAL A 619 -0.77 23.26 15.41
N LEU A 620 -1.15 23.00 14.16
CA LEU A 620 -0.21 22.63 13.09
C LEU A 620 0.68 23.81 12.69
N GLU A 621 0.14 25.02 12.67
CA GLU A 621 0.93 26.23 12.41
C GLU A 621 2.02 26.43 13.47
N LYS A 622 1.69 26.26 14.76
CA LYS A 622 2.69 26.29 15.84
C LYS A 622 3.74 25.20 15.71
N GLY A 623 3.41 24.05 15.08
CA GLY A 623 4.32 22.95 14.80
C GLY A 623 5.21 23.16 13.56
N LYS A 624 4.84 24.06 12.66
CA LYS A 624 5.69 24.46 11.51
C LYS A 624 6.75 25.45 12.02
N ALA A 625 7.86 24.92 12.54
CA ALA A 625 8.90 25.78 13.12
C ALA A 625 9.50 26.76 12.10
N HIS A 626 9.52 26.41 10.83
CA HIS A 626 10.22 27.13 9.77
C HIS A 626 9.38 27.20 8.48
N GLN A 627 9.48 28.29 7.78
CA GLN A 627 8.84 28.52 6.47
C GLN A 627 9.92 28.90 5.44
N LEU A 628 9.79 28.37 4.23
CA LEU A 628 10.56 28.79 3.08
C LEU A 628 9.81 29.92 2.36
N GLU A 629 10.48 31.04 2.11
CA GLU A 629 9.98 32.15 1.33
C GLU A 629 10.86 32.37 0.11
N VAL A 630 10.28 32.26 -1.07
CA VAL A 630 10.98 32.51 -2.34
C VAL A 630 10.84 33.96 -2.72
N ILE A 631 11.96 34.66 -2.76
CA ILE A 631 12.03 36.11 -3.01
C ILE A 631 12.03 36.43 -4.52
N SER A 632 12.73 35.59 -5.31
CA SER A 632 12.74 35.79 -6.77
C SER A 632 11.33 35.63 -7.34
N THR A 633 10.90 36.62 -8.10
CA THR A 633 9.62 36.63 -8.84
C THR A 633 9.74 36.04 -10.22
N GLU A 634 10.97 36.08 -10.80
CA GLU A 634 11.26 35.55 -12.12
C GLU A 634 11.04 34.04 -12.21
N ARG A 635 10.35 33.61 -13.23
CA ARG A 635 9.98 32.21 -13.49
C ARG A 635 10.31 31.75 -14.91
N GLU A 636 11.06 32.57 -15.65
CA GLU A 636 11.49 32.27 -17.00
C GLU A 636 13.01 32.42 -17.11
N ALA A 637 13.64 31.56 -17.88
CA ALA A 637 15.07 31.57 -18.18
C ALA A 637 15.31 31.18 -19.65
N ALA A 638 16.48 31.43 -20.18
CA ALA A 638 16.90 30.89 -21.47
C ALA A 638 17.89 29.75 -21.29
N ALA A 639 17.84 28.76 -22.16
CA ALA A 639 18.77 27.64 -22.14
C ALA A 639 20.21 28.12 -22.35
N GLY A 640 21.12 27.71 -21.46
CA GLY A 640 22.53 28.14 -21.50
C GLY A 640 22.82 29.45 -20.77
N GLU A 641 21.82 30.14 -20.25
CA GLU A 641 21.99 31.34 -19.44
C GLU A 641 21.92 31.03 -17.94
N ASP A 642 22.51 31.93 -17.14
CA ASP A 642 22.49 31.81 -15.68
C ASP A 642 21.16 32.34 -15.14
N PHE A 643 20.46 31.51 -14.35
CA PHE A 643 19.26 31.87 -13.64
C PHE A 643 19.56 31.92 -12.13
N THR A 644 19.26 33.05 -11.49
CA THR A 644 19.50 33.26 -10.06
C THR A 644 18.19 33.13 -9.28
N LEU A 645 18.16 32.21 -8.30
CA LEU A 645 17.04 32.06 -7.40
C LEU A 645 17.43 32.57 -6.01
N ASN A 646 16.68 33.53 -5.49
CA ASN A 646 16.82 34.10 -4.16
C ASN A 646 15.66 33.63 -3.27
N PHE A 647 15.98 33.23 -2.04
CA PHE A 647 15.01 32.75 -1.06
C PHE A 647 15.52 32.99 0.36
N ARG A 648 14.63 32.84 1.35
CA ARG A 648 14.99 32.86 2.77
C ARG A 648 14.18 31.85 3.55
N PHE A 649 14.73 31.43 4.68
CA PHE A 649 14.01 30.70 5.70
C PHE A 649 13.62 31.64 6.81
N ILE A 650 12.38 31.58 7.25
CA ILE A 650 11.86 32.41 8.34
C ILE A 650 11.33 31.52 9.46
N GLN A 651 11.50 31.96 10.69
CA GLN A 651 10.88 31.35 11.86
C GLN A 651 9.39 31.72 11.86
N ASN A 652 8.51 30.73 12.10
CA ASN A 652 7.07 30.97 11.96
C ASN A 652 6.51 31.85 13.11
N TRP A 653 7.13 31.81 14.29
CA TRP A 653 6.62 32.52 15.48
C TRP A 653 6.97 34.01 15.56
N ASP A 654 8.11 34.43 15.05
CA ASP A 654 8.59 35.82 15.10
C ASP A 654 8.91 36.42 13.74
N LYS A 655 8.76 35.61 12.66
CA LYS A 655 9.06 35.96 11.26
C LYS A 655 10.50 36.41 11.04
N GLN A 656 11.42 36.08 11.96
CA GLN A 656 12.83 36.41 11.77
C GLN A 656 13.50 35.48 10.76
N PRO A 657 14.41 35.98 9.94
CA PRO A 657 15.17 35.15 9.01
C PRO A 657 16.09 34.19 9.77
N ILE A 658 16.21 32.97 9.29
CA ILE A 658 17.13 31.97 9.78
C ILE A 658 18.44 32.11 9.02
N THR A 659 19.52 32.42 9.74
CA THR A 659 20.83 32.69 9.17
C THR A 659 21.73 31.44 9.18
N GLU A 660 22.72 31.41 8.30
CA GLU A 660 23.86 30.47 8.32
C GLU A 660 23.53 28.98 8.27
N GLN A 661 22.49 28.57 7.52
CA GLN A 661 22.25 27.14 7.28
C GLN A 661 23.22 26.61 6.22
N SER A 662 24.13 25.72 6.64
CA SER A 662 25.16 25.13 5.78
C SER A 662 24.72 23.89 5.00
N ASP A 663 23.54 23.34 5.31
CA ASP A 663 23.02 22.11 4.73
C ASP A 663 21.91 22.33 3.67
N VAL A 664 21.82 23.58 3.17
CA VAL A 664 20.82 23.91 2.15
C VAL A 664 21.23 23.35 0.80
N THR A 665 20.38 22.51 0.24
CA THR A 665 20.57 21.88 -1.07
C THR A 665 19.41 22.22 -1.98
N ILE A 666 19.67 22.56 -3.21
CA ILE A 666 18.66 22.85 -4.22
C ILE A 666 18.72 21.78 -5.29
N MET A 667 17.57 21.21 -5.61
CA MET A 667 17.44 20.17 -6.62
C MET A 667 16.57 20.69 -7.76
N SER A 668 17.08 20.64 -9.00
CA SER A 668 16.31 20.96 -10.20
C SER A 668 15.94 19.69 -10.97
N ILE A 669 14.67 19.56 -11.33
CA ILE A 669 14.07 18.38 -12.00
C ILE A 669 13.43 18.87 -13.30
N HIS A 670 13.88 18.34 -14.42
CA HIS A 670 13.27 18.64 -15.73
C HIS A 670 12.01 17.82 -15.97
N SER A 671 11.00 18.40 -16.63
CA SER A 671 9.70 17.76 -16.90
C SER A 671 9.76 16.49 -17.77
N SER A 672 10.86 16.27 -18.50
CA SER A 672 11.06 15.05 -19.31
C SER A 672 11.58 13.84 -18.52
N GLY A 673 11.79 13.97 -17.20
CA GLY A 673 12.33 12.89 -16.37
C GLY A 673 13.87 12.71 -16.50
N MET A 674 14.57 13.71 -17.01
CA MET A 674 16.05 13.73 -17.03
C MET A 674 16.63 13.66 -15.61
N PRO A 675 17.88 13.21 -15.45
CA PRO A 675 18.53 13.18 -14.16
C PRO A 675 18.47 14.52 -13.43
N THR A 676 18.19 14.48 -12.14
CA THR A 676 18.13 15.68 -11.30
C THR A 676 19.52 16.27 -11.10
N ALA A 677 19.62 17.59 -11.18
CA ALA A 677 20.83 18.31 -10.82
C ALA A 677 20.71 18.87 -9.39
N ASN A 678 21.78 18.81 -8.63
CA ASN A 678 21.90 19.43 -7.31
C ASN A 678 22.76 20.68 -7.38
N HIS A 679 22.28 21.74 -6.74
CA HIS A 679 22.96 23.03 -6.67
C HIS A 679 23.19 23.41 -5.21
N ALA A 680 24.28 24.10 -4.94
CA ALA A 680 24.57 24.62 -3.62
C ALA A 680 23.92 26.01 -3.43
N ALA A 681 23.44 26.27 -2.23
CA ALA A 681 23.00 27.60 -1.84
C ALA A 681 24.16 28.39 -1.22
N LYS A 682 24.22 29.68 -1.51
CA LYS A 682 25.13 30.63 -0.88
C LYS A 682 24.32 31.54 0.05
N TYR A 683 24.77 31.67 1.29
CA TYR A 683 24.23 32.66 2.22
C TYR A 683 24.77 34.05 1.87
N ASN A 684 23.91 35.06 1.79
CA ASN A 684 24.26 36.41 1.34
C ASN A 684 24.63 37.37 2.49
N GLY A 685 24.48 36.95 3.77
CA GLY A 685 24.80 37.76 4.96
C GLY A 685 23.65 38.62 5.49
N ASP A 686 22.54 38.72 4.77
CA ASP A 686 21.36 39.52 5.09
C ASP A 686 20.13 38.68 5.48
N GLY A 687 20.31 37.41 5.78
CA GLY A 687 19.23 36.46 6.04
C GLY A 687 18.66 35.81 4.78
N THR A 688 19.21 36.12 3.61
CA THR A 688 18.83 35.52 2.35
C THR A 688 19.85 34.54 1.83
N TYR A 689 19.41 33.67 0.95
CA TYR A 689 20.23 32.68 0.24
C TYR A 689 20.04 32.87 -1.26
N SER A 690 21.10 32.61 -2.02
CA SER A 690 21.05 32.61 -3.48
C SER A 690 21.64 31.34 -4.05
N THR A 691 21.15 30.94 -5.21
CA THR A 691 21.76 29.92 -6.05
C THR A 691 21.74 30.35 -7.50
N VAL A 692 22.81 30.05 -8.23
CA VAL A 692 22.87 30.25 -9.67
C VAL A 692 22.76 28.90 -10.36
N MET A 693 21.81 28.76 -11.24
CA MET A 693 21.55 27.56 -12.02
C MET A 693 21.63 27.83 -13.50
N ARG A 694 22.20 26.89 -14.25
CA ARG A 694 22.25 26.97 -15.70
C ARG A 694 21.52 25.76 -16.27
N PHE A 695 20.42 26.04 -16.98
CA PHE A 695 19.59 25.00 -17.58
C PHE A 695 20.08 24.71 -19.00
N THR A 696 20.33 23.45 -19.32
CA THR A 696 20.88 23.04 -20.62
C THR A 696 19.83 22.77 -21.68
N MET A 697 18.59 22.52 -21.28
CA MET A 697 17.50 22.15 -22.17
C MET A 697 16.30 23.07 -21.98
N PRO A 698 15.58 23.42 -23.05
CA PRO A 698 14.30 24.12 -22.95
C PRO A 698 13.24 23.16 -22.35
N GLY A 699 12.31 23.74 -21.60
CA GLY A 699 11.23 22.98 -20.92
C GLY A 699 10.92 23.55 -19.55
N TYR A 700 10.20 22.77 -18.74
CA TYR A 700 9.86 23.17 -17.37
C TYR A 700 10.75 22.47 -16.38
N TYR A 701 11.23 23.23 -15.40
CA TYR A 701 12.01 22.73 -14.28
C TYR A 701 11.26 22.95 -12.98
N SER A 702 11.18 21.90 -12.16
CA SER A 702 10.74 21.97 -10.77
C SER A 702 11.96 22.10 -9.87
N ILE A 703 12.07 23.22 -9.16
CA ILE A 703 13.19 23.49 -8.25
C ILE A 703 12.72 23.26 -6.82
N VAL A 704 13.37 22.34 -6.12
CA VAL A 704 13.07 21.97 -4.73
C VAL A 704 14.22 22.37 -3.83
N ILE A 705 13.93 23.13 -2.76
CA ILE A 705 14.90 23.59 -1.77
C ILE A 705 14.76 22.71 -0.52
N LYS A 706 15.87 22.14 -0.03
CA LYS A 706 15.92 21.23 1.09
C LYS A 706 16.89 21.71 2.17
N SER A 707 16.56 21.41 3.44
CA SER A 707 17.47 21.51 4.57
C SER A 707 17.10 20.45 5.60
N SER A 708 18.02 19.55 5.88
CA SER A 708 17.82 18.48 6.87
C SER A 708 17.74 19.03 8.30
N LYS A 709 18.52 20.06 8.60
CA LYS A 709 18.51 20.74 9.91
C LYS A 709 17.19 21.42 10.20
N LEU A 710 16.58 22.02 9.17
CA LEU A 710 15.26 22.65 9.27
C LEU A 710 14.11 21.65 9.05
N LYS A 711 14.41 20.38 8.84
CA LYS A 711 13.43 19.32 8.53
C LYS A 711 12.54 19.66 7.32
N LEU A 712 13.10 20.39 6.35
CA LEU A 712 12.47 20.74 5.09
C LEU A 712 12.92 19.76 4.01
N GLY A 713 12.02 18.89 3.59
CA GLY A 713 12.24 17.90 2.53
C GLY A 713 11.44 18.21 1.27
N VAL A 714 11.53 17.34 0.27
CA VAL A 714 10.77 17.43 -0.99
C VAL A 714 9.25 17.41 -0.76
N ASP A 715 8.83 16.78 0.33
CA ASP A 715 7.45 16.60 0.77
C ASP A 715 6.87 17.81 1.53
N LYS A 716 7.73 18.77 1.91
CA LYS A 716 7.35 19.90 2.77
C LYS A 716 7.61 21.28 2.15
N THR A 717 8.21 21.31 0.97
CA THR A 717 8.49 22.55 0.25
C THR A 717 7.79 22.53 -1.10
N GLU A 718 7.03 23.57 -1.40
CA GLU A 718 6.46 23.75 -2.75
C GLU A 718 7.59 23.97 -3.75
N PRO A 719 7.58 23.22 -4.89
CA PRO A 719 8.60 23.42 -5.92
C PRO A 719 8.41 24.76 -6.64
N VAL A 720 9.51 25.45 -6.88
CA VAL A 720 9.52 26.64 -7.75
C VAL A 720 9.57 26.17 -9.19
N ILE A 721 8.55 26.51 -9.98
CA ILE A 721 8.48 26.14 -11.40
C ILE A 721 9.13 27.23 -12.24
N VAL A 722 10.11 26.85 -13.06
CA VAL A 722 10.81 27.72 -13.99
C VAL A 722 10.63 27.21 -15.41
N LYS A 723 10.19 28.07 -16.32
CA LYS A 723 10.12 27.82 -17.76
C LYS A 723 11.42 28.22 -18.42
N VAL A 724 12.03 27.28 -19.14
CA VAL A 724 13.27 27.52 -19.88
C VAL A 724 12.97 27.54 -21.38
N SER A 725 13.21 28.70 -22.00
CA SER A 725 13.06 28.90 -23.46
C SER A 725 14.32 28.42 -24.20
N PRO A 726 14.23 28.07 -25.50
CA PRO A 726 15.42 27.79 -26.31
C PRO A 726 16.40 28.94 -26.29
N ALA A 727 17.72 28.66 -26.33
CA ALA A 727 18.76 29.69 -26.44
C ALA A 727 18.49 30.61 -27.64
N ALA A 728 18.62 31.90 -27.44
CA ALA A 728 18.51 32.86 -28.54
C ALA A 728 19.57 32.53 -29.61
N LYS A 729 19.14 32.39 -30.85
CA LYS A 729 20.08 32.24 -31.98
C LYS A 729 20.92 33.52 -32.04
N LYS A 730 22.23 33.45 -31.77
CA LYS A 730 23.17 34.52 -32.10
C LYS A 730 23.12 34.69 -33.62
N GLU A 731 22.50 35.75 -34.09
CA GLU A 731 22.69 36.21 -35.48
C GLU A 731 24.18 36.40 -35.70
N LYS A 732 24.74 35.61 -36.60
CA LYS A 732 26.10 35.85 -37.09
C LYS A 732 26.07 37.25 -37.74
N ALA A 733 26.68 38.24 -37.07
CA ALA A 733 27.01 39.50 -37.68
C ALA A 733 27.81 39.22 -38.97
N GLY A 734 27.19 39.46 -40.09
CA GLY A 734 27.82 39.28 -41.38
C GLY A 734 29.01 40.25 -41.48
N THR A 735 30.18 39.70 -41.69
CA THR A 735 31.38 40.40 -42.11
C THR A 735 31.10 40.90 -43.53
N GLN A 736 30.98 42.19 -43.68
CA GLN A 736 31.15 42.89 -45.00
C GLN A 736 32.62 42.87 -45.42
#